data_8c26208c71a1a1a5b2b9937bf73c8e55
#
_entry.id   8c26208c71a1a1a5b2b9937bf73c8e55
#
_cell.length_a   1.000
_cell.length_b   1.000
_cell.length_c   1.000
_cell.angle_alpha   90.00
_cell.angle_beta   90.00
_cell.angle_gamma   90.00
#
_symmetry.space_group_name_H-M   'P 1'
#
loop_
_entity.id
_entity.type
_entity.pdbx_description
1 polymer ?
#
loop_
_entity_poly.entity_id
_entity_poly.type
_entity_poly.pdbx_seq_one_letter_code
_entity_poly.pdbx_strand_id
1 'polypeptide(L)'
;MRDGFISVAAGTPKIRVADCRYNAEQIFTLMREADKQGVKVLALPELCLTGYTCGDLFLQDTLLRGAEEGLQTILEATRNLEIVTALGLPVWDKWDNKLYNCAAIIQKGEILGLIPKVYLPNYGEFYEQRWFASGSGVEHGIELCGQHVSLCTNQTFACDTMPNLVIGVEICEDLWAPAPPSVELARKGATVILNLSASNELVGKADYRRSLVTGQSARLMCGYVYADAGEGESTTDVVFTGHNMIAENGTLLAERRFATGLTVSEIDVDRLIHDRRRTNTFTFGKEPPEIWRCGFTLPVEETRLTRYVSPSPFVPEDAAGRAERCEEILRIASLGLKKRLEHTGAKTAVVGLSGGLDSTLALLITALAMGMLNRPASDIIAVTMPCFGTTARTKSNAELLAERMGATLKIIDISQAVRRHFTDIGQNMENHDVTFENGQARERTQVLMDIANQTGGLVIGTGDLSELALGWCTYNGDHMSNYAVNCSIPKTLVRHLVAYLARDNAEKDEALHDVLEDILDTPVSPELLPAVQGEISQRTEDLVGPYELHDFFLYYMLRWGFPPRKIYRLALYALGKTYTPDVILKWLKTFYRRFFSQQFKRSCLPDGPKVGSAALSPRGDWRMPSDASAALWQAELETLE
;
A
#
# COMPACT_ATOMS: atom_id res chain seq x y z
N MET A 1 6.97 -16.82 5.33
CA MET A 1 6.95 -17.10 3.87
C MET A 1 5.60 -17.61 3.34
N ARG A 2 4.75 -18.25 4.16
CA ARG A 2 3.45 -18.81 3.70
C ARG A 2 2.52 -17.80 3.01
N ASP A 3 2.58 -16.52 3.40
CA ASP A 3 1.70 -15.46 2.87
C ASP A 3 2.46 -14.45 1.98
N GLY A 4 3.56 -14.90 1.36
CA GLY A 4 4.35 -14.07 0.46
C GLY A 4 5.37 -13.13 1.13
N PHE A 5 5.40 -13.05 2.46
CA PHE A 5 6.38 -12.23 3.17
C PHE A 5 7.73 -12.93 3.30
N ILE A 6 8.80 -12.26 2.85
CA ILE A 6 10.18 -12.70 3.02
C ILE A 6 10.95 -11.68 3.86
N SER A 7 11.60 -12.14 4.93
CA SER A 7 12.48 -11.29 5.72
C SER A 7 13.80 -11.09 5.00
N VAL A 8 14.15 -9.82 4.76
CA VAL A 8 15.38 -9.42 4.06
C VAL A 8 16.17 -8.45 4.92
N ALA A 9 17.50 -8.41 4.70
CA ALA A 9 18.37 -7.46 5.38
C ALA A 9 19.39 -6.84 4.44
N ALA A 10 19.70 -5.56 4.69
CA ALA A 10 20.92 -4.90 4.26
C ALA A 10 21.86 -4.81 5.45
N GLY A 11 23.08 -5.30 5.31
CA GLY A 11 24.05 -5.37 6.40
C GLY A 11 25.33 -4.60 6.10
N THR A 12 25.82 -3.82 7.06
CA THR A 12 27.13 -3.15 6.99
C THR A 12 28.05 -3.76 8.04
N PRO A 13 29.00 -4.65 7.64
CA PRO A 13 30.02 -5.16 8.54
C PRO A 13 31.03 -4.06 8.90
N LYS A 14 31.63 -4.14 10.08
CA LYS A 14 32.80 -3.35 10.39
C LYS A 14 34.01 -4.02 9.73
N ILE A 15 34.71 -3.30 8.88
CA ILE A 15 35.83 -3.86 8.12
C ILE A 15 37.20 -3.25 8.49
N ARG A 16 38.24 -3.82 7.92
CA ARG A 16 39.60 -3.26 7.83
C ARG A 16 40.07 -3.39 6.40
N VAL A 17 40.55 -2.30 5.83
CA VAL A 17 41.04 -2.29 4.44
C VAL A 17 42.18 -3.31 4.27
N ALA A 18 42.07 -4.19 3.28
CA ALA A 18 42.99 -5.26 2.92
C ALA A 18 43.16 -6.38 3.97
N ASP A 19 42.41 -6.40 5.07
CA ASP A 19 42.45 -7.49 6.06
C ASP A 19 41.29 -8.48 5.81
N CYS A 20 41.41 -9.28 4.76
CA CYS A 20 40.37 -10.22 4.33
C CYS A 20 39.96 -11.23 5.41
N ARG A 21 40.92 -11.63 6.29
CA ARG A 21 40.64 -12.56 7.39
C ARG A 21 39.73 -11.94 8.43
N TYR A 22 40.08 -10.74 8.90
CA TYR A 22 39.22 -9.99 9.84
C TYR A 22 37.83 -9.72 9.23
N ASN A 23 37.79 -9.29 7.96
CA ASN A 23 36.56 -8.97 7.29
C ASN A 23 35.65 -10.22 7.14
N ALA A 24 36.21 -11.39 6.81
CA ALA A 24 35.48 -12.65 6.75
C ALA A 24 34.84 -13.03 8.10
N GLU A 25 35.53 -12.83 9.21
CA GLU A 25 35.01 -13.06 10.57
C GLU A 25 33.84 -12.11 10.89
N GLN A 26 33.93 -10.83 10.51
CA GLN A 26 32.88 -9.84 10.72
C GLN A 26 31.66 -10.14 9.85
N ILE A 27 31.87 -10.49 8.59
CA ILE A 27 30.81 -10.90 7.65
C ILE A 27 30.06 -12.13 8.18
N PHE A 28 30.78 -13.18 8.58
CA PHE A 28 30.18 -14.38 9.18
C PHE A 28 29.37 -14.07 10.44
N THR A 29 29.91 -13.20 11.31
CA THR A 29 29.19 -12.77 12.52
C THR A 29 27.87 -12.13 12.19
N LEU A 30 27.84 -11.26 11.18
CA LEU A 30 26.65 -10.57 10.73
C LEU A 30 25.65 -11.53 10.05
N MET A 31 26.15 -12.48 9.24
CA MET A 31 25.31 -13.53 8.65
C MET A 31 24.61 -14.38 9.72
N ARG A 32 25.35 -14.79 10.76
CA ARG A 32 24.80 -15.55 11.88
C ARG A 32 23.77 -14.75 12.70
N GLU A 33 23.99 -13.45 12.86
CA GLU A 33 23.03 -12.55 13.50
C GLU A 33 21.75 -12.44 12.67
N ALA A 34 21.87 -12.28 11.36
CA ALA A 34 20.75 -12.21 10.43
C ALA A 34 19.93 -13.52 10.44
N ASP A 35 20.59 -14.68 10.39
CA ASP A 35 19.93 -16.00 10.44
C ASP A 35 19.17 -16.19 11.76
N LYS A 36 19.74 -15.80 12.91
CA LYS A 36 19.05 -15.82 14.21
C LYS A 36 17.82 -14.92 14.27
N GLN A 37 17.81 -13.82 13.52
CA GLN A 37 16.64 -12.92 13.39
C GLN A 37 15.60 -13.44 12.39
N GLY A 38 15.86 -14.58 11.74
CA GLY A 38 14.96 -15.19 10.76
C GLY A 38 15.05 -14.54 9.37
N VAL A 39 16.10 -13.76 9.11
CA VAL A 39 16.36 -13.20 7.78
C VAL A 39 16.64 -14.34 6.80
N LYS A 40 16.07 -14.26 5.60
CA LYS A 40 16.22 -15.27 4.56
C LYS A 40 17.11 -14.80 3.40
N VAL A 41 17.21 -13.48 3.20
CA VAL A 41 18.04 -12.88 2.15
C VAL A 41 18.82 -11.70 2.74
N LEU A 42 20.15 -11.73 2.62
CA LEU A 42 21.06 -10.70 3.11
C LEU A 42 21.87 -10.11 1.97
N ALA A 43 21.88 -8.79 1.84
CA ALA A 43 22.82 -8.05 1.01
C ALA A 43 23.93 -7.44 1.89
N LEU A 44 25.17 -7.59 1.50
CA LEU A 44 26.35 -6.96 2.10
C LEU A 44 26.99 -5.98 1.10
N PRO A 45 27.86 -5.07 1.53
CA PRO A 45 28.40 -4.03 0.66
C PRO A 45 29.32 -4.56 -0.45
N GLU A 46 29.48 -3.73 -1.47
CA GLU A 46 30.45 -3.88 -2.53
C GLU A 46 31.86 -4.04 -1.96
N LEU A 47 32.63 -5.03 -2.47
CA LEU A 47 34.03 -5.33 -2.07
C LEU A 47 34.24 -5.43 -0.56
N CYS A 48 33.20 -5.73 0.23
CA CYS A 48 33.31 -5.75 1.71
C CYS A 48 34.28 -6.78 2.26
N LEU A 49 34.66 -7.78 1.47
CA LEU A 49 35.64 -8.79 1.90
C LEU A 49 37.08 -8.25 1.92
N THR A 50 37.43 -7.32 1.03
CA THR A 50 38.71 -6.64 0.98
C THR A 50 38.67 -5.24 1.59
N GLY A 51 37.53 -4.58 1.56
CA GLY A 51 37.32 -3.15 1.57
C GLY A 51 37.35 -2.59 0.16
N TYR A 52 36.49 -1.59 -0.09
CA TYR A 52 36.41 -0.88 -1.37
C TYR A 52 37.66 -0.02 -1.64
N THR A 53 38.19 0.56 -0.58
CA THR A 53 39.27 1.58 -0.65
C THR A 53 40.70 0.99 -0.70
N CYS A 54 40.85 -0.23 -1.22
CA CYS A 54 42.18 -0.89 -1.34
C CYS A 54 43.10 -0.26 -2.39
N GLY A 55 42.59 0.52 -3.34
CA GLY A 55 43.38 1.19 -4.38
C GLY A 55 44.22 0.20 -5.18
N ASP A 56 45.50 0.55 -5.46
CA ASP A 56 46.40 -0.29 -6.27
C ASP A 56 46.77 -1.64 -5.60
N LEU A 57 46.34 -1.89 -4.36
CA LEU A 57 46.44 -3.21 -3.77
C LEU A 57 45.63 -4.27 -4.50
N PHE A 58 44.57 -3.89 -5.23
CA PHE A 58 43.85 -4.80 -6.11
C PHE A 58 44.69 -5.40 -7.23
N LEU A 59 45.84 -4.81 -7.53
CA LEU A 59 46.82 -5.36 -8.48
C LEU A 59 47.81 -6.35 -7.84
N GLN A 60 47.66 -6.67 -6.55
CA GLN A 60 48.54 -7.52 -5.79
C GLN A 60 47.92 -8.92 -5.61
N ASP A 61 48.58 -9.95 -6.11
CA ASP A 61 48.16 -11.36 -5.94
C ASP A 61 47.92 -11.75 -4.49
N THR A 62 48.62 -11.13 -3.56
CA THR A 62 48.43 -11.38 -2.13
C THR A 62 47.06 -10.99 -1.65
N LEU A 63 46.51 -9.84 -2.11
CA LEU A 63 45.18 -9.42 -1.76
C LEU A 63 44.10 -10.33 -2.41
N LEU A 64 44.31 -10.69 -3.68
CA LEU A 64 43.36 -11.53 -4.42
C LEU A 64 43.29 -12.95 -3.82
N ARG A 65 44.44 -13.55 -3.47
CA ARG A 65 44.44 -14.82 -2.72
C ARG A 65 43.78 -14.69 -1.35
N GLY A 66 44.08 -13.60 -0.62
CA GLY A 66 43.46 -13.34 0.67
C GLY A 66 41.94 -13.21 0.58
N ALA A 67 41.40 -12.63 -0.51
CA ALA A 67 39.97 -12.55 -0.76
C ALA A 67 39.34 -13.94 -1.04
N GLU A 68 40.01 -14.79 -1.85
CA GLU A 68 39.58 -16.16 -2.10
C GLU A 68 39.61 -17.02 -0.83
N GLU A 69 40.68 -16.95 -0.02
CA GLU A 69 40.79 -17.63 1.28
C GLU A 69 39.72 -17.14 2.28
N GLY A 70 39.43 -15.84 2.29
CA GLY A 70 38.36 -15.26 3.10
C GLY A 70 36.96 -15.77 2.69
N LEU A 71 36.69 -15.84 1.39
CA LEU A 71 35.43 -16.44 0.87
C LEU A 71 35.34 -17.92 1.25
N GLN A 72 36.44 -18.70 1.08
CA GLN A 72 36.48 -20.10 1.48
C GLN A 72 36.13 -20.28 2.97
N THR A 73 36.69 -19.43 3.83
CA THR A 73 36.38 -19.43 5.27
C THR A 73 34.90 -19.18 5.56
N ILE A 74 34.29 -18.22 4.86
CA ILE A 74 32.83 -17.92 4.97
C ILE A 74 32.02 -19.14 4.50
N LEU A 75 32.33 -19.73 3.36
CA LEU A 75 31.61 -20.88 2.82
C LEU A 75 31.63 -22.06 3.80
N GLU A 76 32.80 -22.38 4.40
CA GLU A 76 32.90 -23.44 5.40
C GLU A 76 32.09 -23.16 6.66
N ALA A 77 32.12 -21.93 7.14
CA ALA A 77 31.41 -21.51 8.35
C ALA A 77 29.86 -21.45 8.17
N THR A 78 29.40 -21.29 6.94
CA THR A 78 27.97 -21.08 6.64
C THR A 78 27.22 -22.32 6.12
N ARG A 79 27.84 -23.49 6.10
CA ARG A 79 27.24 -24.76 5.61
C ARG A 79 25.90 -25.10 6.25
N ASN A 80 25.67 -24.68 7.49
CA ASN A 80 24.45 -24.96 8.24
C ASN A 80 23.48 -23.77 8.30
N LEU A 81 23.74 -22.67 7.59
CA LEU A 81 22.86 -21.51 7.54
C LEU A 81 21.93 -21.61 6.33
N GLU A 82 20.64 -21.33 6.56
CA GLU A 82 19.63 -21.34 5.50
C GLU A 82 19.61 -20.04 4.67
N ILE A 83 20.21 -18.98 5.20
CA ILE A 83 20.20 -17.65 4.60
C ILE A 83 20.93 -17.60 3.26
N VAL A 84 20.33 -16.96 2.26
CA VAL A 84 21.00 -16.59 1.01
C VAL A 84 21.68 -15.25 1.22
N THR A 85 22.99 -15.17 0.94
CA THR A 85 23.76 -13.94 1.13
C THR A 85 24.44 -13.53 -0.16
N ALA A 86 24.33 -12.24 -0.52
CA ALA A 86 25.14 -11.60 -1.53
C ALA A 86 26.25 -10.78 -0.86
N LEU A 87 27.52 -11.05 -1.19
CA LEU A 87 28.67 -10.34 -0.65
C LEU A 87 29.64 -9.90 -1.74
N GLY A 88 30.26 -8.73 -1.57
CA GLY A 88 31.18 -8.12 -2.54
C GLY A 88 32.64 -8.55 -2.36
N LEU A 89 33.29 -8.94 -3.48
CA LEU A 89 34.69 -9.30 -3.53
C LEU A 89 35.31 -9.08 -4.91
N PRO A 90 36.65 -8.89 -5.03
CA PRO A 90 37.33 -8.94 -6.30
C PRO A 90 37.49 -10.40 -6.77
N VAL A 91 37.26 -10.66 -8.06
CA VAL A 91 37.45 -11.99 -8.67
C VAL A 91 38.34 -11.88 -9.89
N TRP A 92 39.43 -12.61 -9.86
CA TRP A 92 40.30 -12.72 -11.02
C TRP A 92 39.86 -13.90 -11.90
N ASP A 93 39.45 -13.57 -13.12
CA ASP A 93 39.13 -14.57 -14.13
C ASP A 93 40.39 -14.97 -14.91
N LYS A 94 40.80 -16.22 -14.72
CA LYS A 94 41.99 -16.78 -15.36
C LYS A 94 41.82 -17.04 -16.86
N TRP A 95 40.58 -17.08 -17.35
CA TRP A 95 40.28 -17.37 -18.75
C TRP A 95 40.56 -16.15 -19.64
N ASP A 96 40.12 -14.96 -19.24
CA ASP A 96 40.34 -13.72 -19.99
C ASP A 96 41.43 -12.81 -19.37
N ASN A 97 41.97 -13.26 -18.25
CA ASN A 97 43.02 -12.56 -17.46
C ASN A 97 42.59 -11.16 -17.00
N LYS A 98 41.32 -11.02 -16.59
CA LYS A 98 40.77 -9.77 -16.09
C LYS A 98 40.36 -9.89 -14.61
N LEU A 99 40.39 -8.75 -13.94
CA LEU A 99 39.86 -8.62 -12.59
C LEU A 99 38.47 -8.00 -12.64
N TYR A 100 37.51 -8.63 -11.96
CA TYR A 100 36.12 -8.16 -11.87
C TYR A 100 35.77 -7.79 -10.43
N ASN A 101 35.01 -6.71 -10.26
CA ASN A 101 34.28 -6.38 -9.04
C ASN A 101 32.99 -7.18 -9.04
N CYS A 102 32.87 -8.15 -8.15
CA CYS A 102 31.76 -9.13 -8.18
C CYS A 102 30.95 -9.14 -6.90
N ALA A 103 29.68 -9.52 -7.04
CA ALA A 103 28.86 -10.03 -5.96
C ALA A 103 28.83 -11.57 -6.05
N ALA A 104 29.26 -12.26 -4.99
CA ALA A 104 29.04 -13.69 -4.83
C ALA A 104 27.73 -13.95 -4.09
N ILE A 105 26.89 -14.77 -4.68
CA ILE A 105 25.63 -15.21 -4.07
C ILE A 105 25.89 -16.61 -3.50
N ILE A 106 25.77 -16.73 -2.17
CA ILE A 106 26.13 -17.95 -1.44
C ILE A 106 24.98 -18.47 -0.59
N GLN A 107 24.91 -19.80 -0.45
CA GLN A 107 24.01 -20.49 0.47
C GLN A 107 24.61 -21.84 0.88
N LYS A 108 24.53 -22.22 2.15
CA LYS A 108 24.93 -23.55 2.66
C LYS A 108 26.34 -24.00 2.27
N GLY A 109 27.27 -23.06 2.16
CA GLY A 109 28.66 -23.36 1.76
C GLY A 109 28.87 -23.48 0.25
N GLU A 110 27.87 -23.20 -0.55
CA GLU A 110 27.93 -23.22 -2.02
C GLU A 110 27.86 -21.80 -2.59
N ILE A 111 28.55 -21.57 -3.69
CA ILE A 111 28.46 -20.36 -4.49
C ILE A 111 27.42 -20.62 -5.57
N LEU A 112 26.25 -19.98 -5.48
CA LEU A 112 25.17 -20.10 -6.45
C LEU A 112 25.49 -19.40 -7.78
N GLY A 113 26.34 -18.37 -7.76
CA GLY A 113 26.80 -17.63 -8.92
C GLY A 113 27.51 -16.34 -8.55
N LEU A 114 28.18 -15.77 -9.54
CA LEU A 114 28.93 -14.51 -9.46
C LEU A 114 28.35 -13.49 -10.43
N ILE A 115 28.07 -12.29 -9.93
CA ILE A 115 27.57 -11.18 -10.73
C ILE A 115 28.67 -10.13 -10.82
N PRO A 116 29.29 -9.90 -11.98
CA PRO A 116 30.27 -8.86 -12.17
C PRO A 116 29.59 -7.49 -12.41
N LYS A 117 30.16 -6.42 -11.83
CA LYS A 117 29.71 -5.05 -12.00
C LYS A 117 29.76 -4.60 -13.46
N VAL A 118 28.70 -3.99 -13.96
CA VAL A 118 28.59 -3.54 -15.36
C VAL A 118 29.19 -2.16 -15.56
N TYR A 119 28.75 -1.19 -14.75
CA TYR A 119 29.17 0.20 -14.87
C TYR A 119 30.25 0.54 -13.83
N LEU A 120 31.43 0.85 -14.31
CA LEU A 120 32.60 1.17 -13.48
C LEU A 120 32.79 2.69 -13.44
N PRO A 121 32.52 3.36 -12.31
CA PRO A 121 32.76 4.80 -12.21
C PRO A 121 34.24 5.14 -12.33
N ASN A 122 34.53 6.13 -13.18
CA ASN A 122 35.88 6.63 -13.40
C ASN A 122 35.86 8.15 -13.57
N TYR A 123 35.31 8.82 -12.56
CA TYR A 123 35.17 10.27 -12.48
C TYR A 123 35.17 10.71 -11.00
N GLY A 124 35.53 11.99 -10.76
CA GLY A 124 35.65 12.52 -9.40
C GLY A 124 36.65 11.73 -8.55
N GLU A 125 36.17 11.22 -7.45
CA GLU A 125 36.91 10.39 -6.51
C GLU A 125 37.00 8.90 -6.86
N PHE A 126 36.37 8.46 -7.95
CA PHE A 126 36.30 7.06 -8.36
C PHE A 126 37.27 6.73 -9.50
N TYR A 127 37.97 5.57 -9.38
CA TYR A 127 39.02 5.10 -10.32
C TYR A 127 38.83 3.63 -10.69
N GLU A 128 37.65 3.07 -10.70
CA GLU A 128 37.45 1.62 -10.80
C GLU A 128 37.96 1.02 -12.11
N GLN A 129 37.91 1.76 -13.23
CA GLN A 129 38.47 1.30 -14.51
C GLN A 129 40.00 1.11 -14.48
N ARG A 130 40.69 1.61 -13.45
CA ARG A 130 42.09 1.37 -13.25
C ARG A 130 42.40 -0.08 -12.86
N TRP A 131 41.47 -0.73 -12.17
CA TRP A 131 41.67 -2.05 -11.59
C TRP A 131 40.75 -3.11 -12.18
N PHE A 132 39.51 -2.78 -12.47
CA PHE A 132 38.45 -3.72 -12.83
C PHE A 132 38.04 -3.59 -14.30
N ALA A 133 37.62 -4.73 -14.86
CA ALA A 133 36.96 -4.81 -16.15
C ALA A 133 35.43 -4.74 -15.98
N SER A 134 34.74 -4.21 -16.99
CA SER A 134 33.29 -4.22 -17.03
C SER A 134 32.75 -5.64 -17.19
N GLY A 135 31.72 -5.98 -16.43
CA GLY A 135 30.97 -7.23 -16.55
C GLY A 135 30.02 -7.29 -17.74
N SER A 136 29.94 -6.23 -18.55
CA SER A 136 29.02 -6.20 -19.69
C SER A 136 29.33 -7.33 -20.68
N GLY A 137 28.32 -8.21 -20.92
CA GLY A 137 28.44 -9.34 -21.85
C GLY A 137 29.29 -10.51 -21.31
N VAL A 138 29.69 -10.49 -20.06
CA VAL A 138 30.39 -11.62 -19.42
C VAL A 138 29.37 -12.71 -19.09
N GLU A 139 29.60 -13.92 -19.62
CA GLU A 139 28.67 -15.05 -19.51
C GLU A 139 29.40 -16.38 -19.72
N HIS A 140 30.13 -16.85 -18.67
CA HIS A 140 30.84 -18.13 -18.71
C HIS A 140 31.05 -18.70 -17.30
N GLY A 141 31.61 -19.91 -17.22
CA GLY A 141 31.95 -20.59 -15.97
C GLY A 141 33.40 -20.34 -15.56
N ILE A 142 33.65 -20.22 -14.28
CA ILE A 142 34.98 -20.12 -13.69
C ILE A 142 35.15 -21.08 -12.50
N GLU A 143 36.41 -21.36 -12.11
CA GLU A 143 36.74 -22.08 -10.89
C GLU A 143 37.05 -21.08 -9.77
N LEU A 144 36.29 -21.14 -8.65
CA LEU A 144 36.52 -20.33 -7.46
C LEU A 144 36.27 -21.16 -6.20
N CYS A 145 37.20 -21.13 -5.24
CA CYS A 145 37.12 -21.91 -4.00
C CYS A 145 36.89 -23.42 -4.24
N GLY A 146 37.44 -23.99 -5.32
CA GLY A 146 37.23 -25.38 -5.71
C GLY A 146 35.82 -25.73 -6.24
N GLN A 147 35.00 -24.74 -6.55
CA GLN A 147 33.69 -24.89 -7.14
C GLN A 147 33.67 -24.34 -8.57
N HIS A 148 32.94 -25.03 -9.47
CA HIS A 148 32.69 -24.52 -10.81
C HIS A 148 31.40 -23.67 -10.79
N VAL A 149 31.54 -22.37 -11.03
CA VAL A 149 30.46 -21.39 -10.85
C VAL A 149 30.30 -20.50 -12.07
N SER A 150 29.07 -20.01 -12.30
CA SER A 150 28.80 -19.03 -13.36
C SER A 150 29.28 -17.64 -12.98
N LEU A 151 29.95 -16.97 -13.92
CA LEU A 151 30.24 -15.54 -13.89
C LEU A 151 29.38 -14.89 -14.98
N CYS A 152 28.26 -14.23 -14.57
CA CYS A 152 27.25 -13.77 -15.53
C CYS A 152 26.43 -12.62 -14.96
N THR A 153 26.36 -11.48 -15.66
CA THR A 153 25.54 -10.33 -15.28
C THR A 153 24.03 -10.55 -15.42
N ASN A 154 23.66 -11.43 -16.34
CA ASN A 154 22.27 -11.68 -16.70
C ASN A 154 21.62 -12.84 -15.92
N GLN A 155 22.15 -13.19 -14.77
CA GLN A 155 21.71 -14.31 -13.95
C GLN A 155 20.69 -13.88 -12.90
N THR A 156 19.67 -14.73 -12.67
CA THR A 156 18.73 -14.60 -11.55
C THR A 156 18.77 -15.84 -10.67
N PHE A 157 18.38 -15.68 -9.41
CA PHE A 157 18.36 -16.76 -8.41
C PHE A 157 16.91 -16.96 -7.96
N ALA A 158 16.35 -18.14 -8.22
CA ALA A 158 14.94 -18.45 -7.98
C ALA A 158 14.78 -19.42 -6.82
N CYS A 159 13.87 -19.10 -5.91
CA CYS A 159 13.54 -19.98 -4.78
C CYS A 159 12.55 -21.06 -5.22
N ASP A 160 12.96 -22.34 -5.20
CA ASP A 160 12.11 -23.46 -5.64
C ASP A 160 10.90 -23.68 -4.71
N THR A 161 11.07 -23.38 -3.41
CA THR A 161 10.01 -23.52 -2.40
C THR A 161 9.09 -22.30 -2.30
N MET A 162 9.48 -21.18 -2.93
CA MET A 162 8.71 -19.93 -3.01
C MET A 162 8.87 -19.30 -4.40
N PRO A 163 8.15 -19.78 -5.43
CA PRO A 163 8.37 -19.41 -6.84
C PRO A 163 8.28 -17.91 -7.13
N ASN A 164 7.55 -17.14 -6.30
CA ASN A 164 7.45 -15.69 -6.42
C ASN A 164 8.69 -14.94 -5.89
N LEU A 165 9.61 -15.63 -5.21
CA LEU A 165 10.88 -15.08 -4.78
C LEU A 165 11.94 -15.37 -5.84
N VAL A 166 12.28 -14.36 -6.62
CA VAL A 166 13.37 -14.37 -7.59
C VAL A 166 14.28 -13.18 -7.29
N ILE A 167 15.55 -13.45 -7.05
CA ILE A 167 16.56 -12.45 -6.69
C ILE A 167 17.34 -12.05 -7.93
N GLY A 168 17.48 -10.74 -8.15
CA GLY A 168 18.43 -10.12 -9.06
C GLY A 168 19.47 -9.33 -8.28
N VAL A 169 20.66 -9.19 -8.83
CA VAL A 169 21.77 -8.47 -8.14
C VAL A 169 22.41 -7.47 -9.09
N GLU A 170 22.69 -6.28 -8.60
CA GLU A 170 23.48 -5.24 -9.26
C GLU A 170 24.42 -4.56 -8.25
N ILE A 171 25.43 -3.83 -8.72
CA ILE A 171 26.48 -3.32 -7.86
C ILE A 171 26.60 -1.80 -8.02
N CYS A 172 26.30 -1.07 -6.96
CA CYS A 172 26.57 0.35 -6.72
C CYS A 172 26.21 1.25 -7.93
N GLU A 173 27.23 1.63 -8.75
CA GLU A 173 27.07 2.51 -9.93
C GLU A 173 26.07 1.98 -10.95
N ASP A 174 25.81 0.68 -10.95
CA ASP A 174 24.80 0.08 -11.81
C ASP A 174 23.42 0.75 -11.64
N LEU A 175 23.06 1.13 -10.39
CA LEU A 175 21.80 1.87 -10.11
C LEU A 175 21.83 3.30 -10.63
N TRP A 176 23.01 3.94 -10.67
CA TRP A 176 23.15 5.37 -11.06
C TRP A 176 23.17 5.53 -12.58
N ALA A 177 23.45 4.47 -13.31
CA ALA A 177 23.46 4.48 -14.77
C ALA A 177 22.07 4.69 -15.35
N PRO A 178 21.95 5.26 -16.57
CA PRO A 178 20.65 5.49 -17.23
C PRO A 178 19.84 4.21 -17.49
N ALA A 179 20.51 3.06 -17.63
CA ALA A 179 19.90 1.75 -17.86
C ALA A 179 20.45 0.72 -16.87
N PRO A 180 19.99 0.72 -15.60
CA PRO A 180 20.42 -0.22 -14.59
C PRO A 180 20.20 -1.68 -15.00
N PRO A 181 21.11 -2.63 -14.69
CA PRO A 181 20.91 -4.06 -14.93
C PRO A 181 19.62 -4.60 -14.30
N SER A 182 19.18 -4.05 -13.17
CA SER A 182 17.92 -4.41 -12.50
C SER A 182 16.69 -4.29 -13.39
N VAL A 183 16.70 -3.46 -14.43
CA VAL A 183 15.61 -3.35 -15.41
C VAL A 183 15.44 -4.67 -16.15
N GLU A 184 16.54 -5.23 -16.67
CA GLU A 184 16.51 -6.50 -17.38
C GLU A 184 16.27 -7.67 -16.43
N LEU A 185 16.86 -7.65 -15.23
CA LEU A 185 16.64 -8.67 -14.20
C LEU A 185 15.16 -8.73 -13.77
N ALA A 186 14.50 -7.58 -13.61
CA ALA A 186 13.06 -7.53 -13.31
C ALA A 186 12.20 -8.07 -14.47
N ARG A 187 12.59 -7.79 -15.72
CA ARG A 187 11.96 -8.38 -16.91
C ARG A 187 12.14 -9.88 -16.97
N LYS A 188 13.23 -10.43 -16.43
CA LYS A 188 13.50 -11.85 -16.26
C LYS A 188 12.81 -12.48 -15.06
N GLY A 189 12.00 -11.71 -14.32
CA GLY A 189 11.17 -12.16 -13.22
C GLY A 189 11.69 -11.84 -11.83
N ALA A 190 12.84 -11.16 -11.69
CA ALA A 190 13.33 -10.78 -10.36
C ALA A 190 12.31 -9.91 -9.62
N THR A 191 11.91 -10.36 -8.43
CA THR A 191 10.97 -9.65 -7.54
C THR A 191 11.70 -8.94 -6.41
N VAL A 192 12.93 -9.34 -6.12
CA VAL A 192 13.80 -8.69 -5.14
C VAL A 192 15.13 -8.37 -5.81
N ILE A 193 15.54 -7.11 -5.77
CA ILE A 193 16.84 -6.65 -6.26
C ILE A 193 17.72 -6.36 -5.06
N LEU A 194 18.94 -6.92 -5.08
CA LEU A 194 19.99 -6.61 -4.11
C LEU A 194 21.00 -5.69 -4.79
N ASN A 195 21.31 -4.57 -4.18
CA ASN A 195 22.34 -3.66 -4.62
C ASN A 195 23.44 -3.60 -3.56
N LEU A 196 24.63 -4.04 -3.93
CA LEU A 196 25.84 -4.00 -3.11
C LEU A 196 26.58 -2.72 -3.41
N SER A 197 26.68 -1.80 -2.47
CA SER A 197 27.24 -0.47 -2.69
C SER A 197 28.44 -0.15 -1.81
N ALA A 198 29.31 0.72 -2.35
CA ALA A 198 30.29 1.48 -1.63
C ALA A 198 30.17 2.95 -2.09
N SER A 199 29.09 3.57 -1.71
CA SER A 199 28.75 4.95 -2.07
C SER A 199 29.20 5.90 -0.95
N ASN A 200 30.19 6.73 -1.23
CA ASN A 200 30.68 7.73 -0.28
C ASN A 200 29.59 8.73 0.11
N GLU A 201 29.77 9.36 1.25
CA GLU A 201 28.79 10.32 1.78
C GLU A 201 29.17 11.76 1.47
N LEU A 202 28.22 12.51 0.93
CA LEU A 202 28.28 13.95 0.72
C LEU A 202 27.00 14.59 1.24
N VAL A 203 27.06 15.86 1.63
CA VAL A 203 25.86 16.60 2.07
C VAL A 203 24.82 16.62 0.94
N GLY A 204 23.60 16.16 1.24
CA GLY A 204 22.50 16.07 0.28
C GLY A 204 22.47 14.80 -0.57
N LYS A 205 23.56 14.00 -0.64
CA LYS A 205 23.59 12.77 -1.45
C LYS A 205 22.63 11.69 -0.95
N ALA A 206 22.34 11.66 0.36
CA ALA A 206 21.40 10.70 0.94
C ALA A 206 19.98 10.81 0.36
N ASP A 207 19.47 12.02 0.14
CA ASP A 207 18.14 12.24 -0.43
C ASP A 207 18.07 11.81 -1.89
N TYR A 208 19.12 12.09 -2.66
CA TYR A 208 19.24 11.62 -4.03
C TYR A 208 19.30 10.10 -4.11
N ARG A 209 20.12 9.45 -3.27
CA ARG A 209 20.23 7.99 -3.17
C ARG A 209 18.90 7.34 -2.80
N ARG A 210 18.16 7.92 -1.82
CA ARG A 210 16.81 7.47 -1.44
C ARG A 210 15.85 7.56 -2.61
N SER A 211 15.90 8.66 -3.38
CA SER A 211 15.07 8.85 -4.57
C SER A 211 15.36 7.82 -5.66
N LEU A 212 16.63 7.47 -5.89
CA LEU A 212 17.02 6.41 -6.84
C LEU A 212 16.49 5.04 -6.40
N VAL A 213 16.72 4.65 -5.15
CA VAL A 213 16.30 3.34 -4.59
C VAL A 213 14.77 3.19 -4.63
N THR A 214 14.04 4.19 -4.12
CA THR A 214 12.58 4.14 -4.10
C THR A 214 11.99 4.25 -5.52
N GLY A 215 12.56 5.10 -6.36
CA GLY A 215 12.14 5.26 -7.75
C GLY A 215 12.36 3.99 -8.58
N GLN A 216 13.49 3.30 -8.42
CA GLN A 216 13.77 2.05 -9.11
C GLN A 216 12.86 0.91 -8.60
N SER A 217 12.67 0.83 -7.29
CA SER A 217 11.72 -0.11 -6.67
C SER A 217 10.29 0.07 -7.22
N ALA A 218 9.82 1.32 -7.35
CA ALA A 218 8.50 1.64 -7.92
C ALA A 218 8.40 1.29 -9.40
N ARG A 219 9.39 1.69 -10.20
CA ARG A 219 9.42 1.43 -11.66
C ARG A 219 9.36 -0.05 -11.99
N LEU A 220 10.10 -0.86 -11.21
CA LEU A 220 10.23 -2.29 -11.43
C LEU A 220 9.20 -3.13 -10.65
N MET A 221 8.35 -2.50 -9.83
CA MET A 221 7.42 -3.19 -8.92
C MET A 221 8.13 -4.33 -8.19
N CYS A 222 9.22 -4.00 -7.50
CA CYS A 222 10.08 -4.96 -6.82
C CYS A 222 10.41 -4.52 -5.39
N GLY A 223 10.85 -5.48 -4.58
CA GLY A 223 11.62 -5.21 -3.39
C GLY A 223 13.03 -4.78 -3.77
N TYR A 224 13.60 -3.79 -3.11
CA TYR A 224 14.94 -3.30 -3.37
C TYR A 224 15.72 -3.20 -2.06
N VAL A 225 16.81 -3.96 -1.95
CA VAL A 225 17.66 -4.03 -0.77
C VAL A 225 19.01 -3.40 -1.12
N TYR A 226 19.31 -2.26 -0.53
CA TYR A 226 20.51 -1.49 -0.77
C TYR A 226 21.42 -1.57 0.46
N ALA A 227 22.58 -2.19 0.31
CA ALA A 227 23.59 -2.36 1.36
C ALA A 227 24.84 -1.51 1.04
N ASP A 228 25.20 -0.61 1.95
CA ASP A 228 26.28 0.35 1.71
C ASP A 228 27.47 0.15 2.64
N ALA A 229 28.68 0.42 2.13
CA ALA A 229 29.91 0.42 2.90
C ALA A 229 29.87 1.46 4.04
N GLY A 230 30.58 1.18 5.10
CA GLY A 230 30.55 1.99 6.32
C GLY A 230 31.88 2.07 7.05
N GLU A 231 31.81 1.92 8.36
CA GLU A 231 32.97 2.05 9.23
C GLU A 231 34.09 1.04 8.89
N GLY A 232 35.31 1.52 8.73
CA GLY A 232 36.47 0.71 8.45
C GLY A 232 37.06 0.91 7.05
N GLU A 233 36.35 1.52 6.14
CA GLU A 233 36.88 2.00 4.86
C GLU A 233 37.91 3.14 5.10
N SER A 234 38.84 3.33 4.15
CA SER A 234 39.80 4.44 4.24
C SER A 234 39.08 5.79 4.15
N THR A 235 39.57 6.73 4.96
CA THR A 235 39.04 8.10 4.99
C THR A 235 40.07 9.10 4.41
N THR A 236 40.92 8.65 3.47
CA THR A 236 41.88 9.53 2.82
C THR A 236 41.22 10.74 2.16
N ASP A 237 40.20 10.49 1.32
CA ASP A 237 39.46 11.54 0.63
C ASP A 237 37.94 11.37 0.76
N VAL A 238 37.45 10.22 1.19
CA VAL A 238 36.02 9.85 1.22
C VAL A 238 35.62 9.30 2.58
N VAL A 239 34.31 9.41 2.88
CA VAL A 239 33.74 8.83 4.11
C VAL A 239 32.52 8.00 3.72
N PHE A 240 32.36 6.84 4.34
CA PHE A 240 31.23 5.94 4.14
C PHE A 240 30.40 5.83 5.42
N THR A 241 29.09 5.77 5.29
CA THR A 241 28.17 5.90 6.43
C THR A 241 27.31 4.68 6.70
N GLY A 242 27.41 3.63 5.87
CA GLY A 242 26.56 2.46 5.99
C GLY A 242 25.08 2.80 5.75
N HIS A 243 24.80 3.57 4.68
CA HIS A 243 23.42 4.00 4.37
C HIS A 243 22.62 2.85 3.76
N ASN A 244 22.09 1.99 4.62
CA ASN A 244 21.27 0.85 4.24
C ASN A 244 19.80 1.22 4.06
N MET A 245 19.17 0.69 3.01
CA MET A 245 17.76 0.93 2.71
C MET A 245 17.06 -0.34 2.22
N ILE A 246 15.80 -0.49 2.58
CA ILE A 246 14.91 -1.52 2.06
C ILE A 246 13.65 -0.84 1.56
N ALA A 247 13.33 -1.00 0.27
CA ALA A 247 12.14 -0.43 -0.35
C ALA A 247 11.28 -1.52 -1.00
N GLU A 248 9.97 -1.29 -1.10
CA GLU A 248 9.00 -2.16 -1.77
C GLU A 248 8.04 -1.34 -2.60
N ASN A 249 8.07 -1.52 -3.93
CA ASN A 249 7.20 -0.80 -4.87
C ASN A 249 7.10 0.71 -4.56
N GLY A 250 8.25 1.35 -4.38
CA GLY A 250 8.37 2.79 -4.12
C GLY A 250 8.23 3.22 -2.66
N THR A 251 7.82 2.32 -1.78
CA THR A 251 7.71 2.63 -0.35
C THR A 251 9.00 2.25 0.37
N LEU A 252 9.61 3.19 1.09
CA LEU A 252 10.74 2.93 1.97
C LEU A 252 10.22 2.21 3.23
N LEU A 253 10.67 0.97 3.45
CA LEU A 253 10.25 0.13 4.57
C LEU A 253 11.17 0.28 5.77
N ALA A 254 12.48 0.37 5.52
CA ALA A 254 13.49 0.55 6.55
C ALA A 254 14.69 1.33 5.99
N GLU A 255 15.27 2.15 6.83
CA GLU A 255 16.46 2.95 6.52
C GLU A 255 17.34 3.08 7.77
N ARG A 256 18.64 2.99 7.56
CA ARG A 256 19.64 3.21 8.60
C ARG A 256 20.88 3.87 8.01
N ARG A 257 21.45 4.82 8.73
CA ARG A 257 22.60 5.60 8.30
C ARG A 257 23.50 5.91 9.49
N PHE A 258 24.80 6.09 9.26
CA PHE A 258 25.83 6.34 10.28
C PHE A 258 25.93 5.20 11.30
N ALA A 259 25.80 3.95 10.85
CA ALA A 259 25.83 2.79 11.74
C ALA A 259 26.28 1.53 11.01
N THR A 260 26.87 0.60 11.75
CA THR A 260 27.15 -0.77 11.35
C THR A 260 26.04 -1.71 11.78
N GLY A 261 25.99 -2.92 11.25
CA GLY A 261 25.01 -3.95 11.59
C GLY A 261 23.86 -4.08 10.58
N LEU A 262 22.76 -4.68 10.98
CA LEU A 262 21.65 -5.07 10.11
C LEU A 262 20.55 -4.00 10.07
N THR A 263 20.02 -3.75 8.88
CA THR A 263 18.73 -3.10 8.65
C THR A 263 17.79 -4.16 8.09
N VAL A 264 16.71 -4.47 8.79
CA VAL A 264 15.81 -5.60 8.50
C VAL A 264 14.40 -5.11 8.21
N SER A 265 13.74 -5.74 7.25
CA SER A 265 12.30 -5.61 7.00
C SER A 265 11.77 -6.82 6.25
N GLU A 266 10.46 -6.88 6.00
CA GLU A 266 9.83 -7.93 5.22
C GLU A 266 9.29 -7.38 3.90
N ILE A 267 9.62 -8.05 2.78
CA ILE A 267 9.08 -7.76 1.45
C ILE A 267 7.94 -8.73 1.16
N ASP A 268 6.84 -8.23 0.62
CA ASP A 268 5.67 -9.01 0.20
C ASP A 268 5.75 -9.32 -1.29
N VAL A 269 6.39 -10.44 -1.65
CA VAL A 269 6.59 -10.81 -3.06
C VAL A 269 5.28 -11.20 -3.76
N ASP A 270 4.27 -11.71 -3.03
CA ASP A 270 2.97 -12.03 -3.62
C ASP A 270 2.21 -10.75 -4.02
N ARG A 271 2.31 -9.70 -3.23
CA ARG A 271 1.81 -8.37 -3.58
C ARG A 271 2.48 -7.84 -4.85
N LEU A 272 3.80 -7.95 -4.94
CA LEU A 272 4.55 -7.49 -6.12
C LEU A 272 4.12 -8.22 -7.39
N ILE A 273 3.95 -9.54 -7.32
CA ILE A 273 3.45 -10.34 -8.44
C ILE A 273 1.99 -9.98 -8.78
N HIS A 274 1.15 -9.72 -7.78
CA HIS A 274 -0.22 -9.25 -8.03
C HIS A 274 -0.25 -7.91 -8.77
N ASP A 275 0.58 -6.94 -8.36
CA ASP A 275 0.67 -5.64 -9.03
C ASP A 275 1.17 -5.77 -10.47
N ARG A 276 2.22 -6.57 -10.72
CA ARG A 276 2.74 -6.85 -12.07
C ARG A 276 1.67 -7.51 -12.96
N ARG A 277 0.92 -8.48 -12.44
CA ARG A 277 -0.16 -9.16 -13.18
C ARG A 277 -1.30 -8.22 -13.58
N ARG A 278 -1.59 -7.21 -12.79
CA ARG A 278 -2.61 -6.20 -13.08
C ARG A 278 -2.14 -5.11 -14.04
N THR A 279 -0.83 -4.92 -14.15
CA THR A 279 -0.21 -3.86 -14.96
C THR A 279 0.19 -4.43 -16.31
N ASN A 280 -0.69 -4.30 -17.31
CA ASN A 280 -0.48 -4.86 -18.64
C ASN A 280 0.71 -4.27 -19.41
N THR A 281 1.24 -3.13 -18.95
CA THR A 281 2.46 -2.50 -19.48
C THR A 281 3.74 -3.06 -18.88
N PHE A 282 3.65 -3.86 -17.80
CA PHE A 282 4.77 -4.62 -17.26
C PHE A 282 4.94 -5.91 -18.07
N THR A 283 5.65 -5.83 -19.18
CA THR A 283 5.77 -6.95 -20.14
C THR A 283 7.23 -7.32 -20.39
N PHE A 284 7.45 -8.58 -20.74
CA PHE A 284 8.77 -9.12 -21.13
C PHE A 284 9.10 -8.87 -22.62
N GLY A 285 8.24 -8.18 -23.36
CA GLY A 285 8.34 -8.07 -24.82
C GLY A 285 7.74 -9.27 -25.54
N LYS A 286 8.04 -9.41 -26.85
CA LYS A 286 7.50 -10.50 -27.69
C LYS A 286 8.21 -11.84 -27.47
N GLU A 287 9.47 -11.79 -27.07
CA GLU A 287 10.26 -12.99 -26.79
C GLU A 287 10.67 -12.99 -25.31
N PRO A 288 10.51 -14.11 -24.60
CA PRO A 288 11.07 -14.23 -23.26
C PRO A 288 12.60 -14.10 -23.38
N PRO A 289 13.25 -13.27 -22.54
CA PRO A 289 14.70 -13.17 -22.53
C PRO A 289 15.32 -14.54 -22.20
N GLU A 290 16.47 -14.85 -22.78
CA GLU A 290 17.27 -15.98 -22.31
C GLU A 290 17.57 -15.79 -20.82
N ILE A 291 17.21 -16.78 -20.02
CA ILE A 291 17.29 -16.69 -18.57
C ILE A 291 18.31 -17.68 -18.06
N TRP A 292 19.45 -17.16 -17.60
CA TRP A 292 20.31 -17.91 -16.70
C TRP A 292 19.69 -17.88 -15.30
N ARG A 293 19.18 -19.03 -14.87
CA ARG A 293 18.53 -19.16 -13.58
C ARG A 293 19.19 -20.22 -12.72
N CYS A 294 19.65 -19.83 -11.55
CA CYS A 294 20.11 -20.74 -10.51
C CYS A 294 18.99 -20.97 -9.49
N GLY A 295 18.70 -22.22 -9.15
CA GLY A 295 17.72 -22.59 -8.13
C GLY A 295 18.34 -22.61 -6.74
N PHE A 296 17.54 -22.24 -5.73
CA PHE A 296 17.86 -22.43 -4.32
C PHE A 296 16.61 -22.75 -3.51
N THR A 297 16.76 -23.25 -2.29
CA THR A 297 15.63 -23.61 -1.44
C THR A 297 15.68 -22.88 -0.11
N LEU A 298 14.51 -22.53 0.42
CA LEU A 298 14.34 -21.99 1.77
C LEU A 298 13.26 -22.77 2.51
N PRO A 299 13.36 -22.95 3.84
CA PRO A 299 12.26 -23.55 4.61
C PRO A 299 11.03 -22.64 4.57
N VAL A 300 9.86 -23.23 4.27
CA VAL A 300 8.58 -22.50 4.23
C VAL A 300 8.04 -22.36 5.65
N GLU A 301 8.39 -21.27 6.29
CA GLU A 301 7.97 -20.92 7.65
C GLU A 301 7.09 -19.67 7.63
N GLU A 302 6.36 -19.44 8.73
CA GLU A 302 5.66 -18.18 8.91
C GLU A 302 6.68 -17.06 9.24
N THR A 303 6.72 -16.01 8.42
CA THR A 303 7.59 -14.86 8.66
C THR A 303 7.03 -14.00 9.78
N ARG A 304 7.82 -13.74 10.82
CA ARG A 304 7.47 -12.76 11.83
C ARG A 304 7.54 -11.37 11.20
N LEU A 305 6.42 -10.63 11.26
CA LEU A 305 6.37 -9.28 10.72
C LEU A 305 6.92 -8.27 11.76
N THR A 306 7.80 -7.39 11.30
CA THR A 306 8.31 -6.23 12.06
C THR A 306 7.94 -4.92 11.39
N ARG A 307 7.57 -4.98 10.11
CA ARG A 307 7.12 -3.81 9.33
C ARG A 307 5.80 -3.28 9.87
N TYR A 308 5.62 -1.98 9.76
CA TYR A 308 4.37 -1.34 10.14
C TYR A 308 3.23 -1.73 9.17
N VAL A 309 2.07 -2.06 9.75
CA VAL A 309 0.82 -2.29 9.03
C VAL A 309 -0.23 -1.35 9.61
N SER A 310 -0.72 -0.43 8.80
CA SER A 310 -1.71 0.56 9.24
C SER A 310 -3.02 -0.09 9.67
N PRO A 311 -3.57 0.22 10.84
CA PRO A 311 -4.92 -0.19 11.21
C PRO A 311 -6.01 0.52 10.40
N SER A 312 -5.71 1.70 9.84
CA SER A 312 -6.63 2.53 9.05
C SER A 312 -6.01 2.87 7.68
N PRO A 313 -5.88 1.89 6.76
CA PRO A 313 -5.04 2.02 5.56
C PRO A 313 -5.54 3.06 4.54
N PHE A 314 -6.76 3.54 4.65
CA PHE A 314 -7.29 4.63 3.84
C PHE A 314 -6.98 6.03 4.40
N VAL A 315 -6.66 6.12 5.70
CA VAL A 315 -6.40 7.40 6.36
C VAL A 315 -4.91 7.72 6.31
N PRO A 316 -4.51 8.92 5.87
CA PRO A 316 -3.11 9.32 5.86
C PRO A 316 -2.51 9.37 7.27
N GLU A 317 -1.35 8.73 7.47
CA GLU A 317 -0.70 8.61 8.78
C GLU A 317 0.21 9.80 9.11
N ASP A 318 0.89 10.32 8.09
CA ASP A 318 1.78 11.46 8.23
C ASP A 318 1.00 12.72 8.60
N ALA A 319 1.26 13.26 9.80
CA ALA A 319 0.59 14.45 10.29
C ALA A 319 0.89 15.70 9.44
N ALA A 320 2.09 15.81 8.87
CA ALA A 320 2.49 16.94 8.03
C ALA A 320 1.83 16.88 6.63
N GLY A 321 1.78 15.70 6.01
CA GLY A 321 1.12 15.49 4.70
C GLY A 321 -0.40 15.29 4.80
N ARG A 322 -0.94 15.15 6.01
CA ARG A 322 -2.36 14.82 6.22
C ARG A 322 -3.30 15.90 5.72
N ALA A 323 -3.00 17.17 6.04
CA ALA A 323 -3.79 18.31 5.60
C ALA A 323 -3.83 18.41 4.08
N GLU A 324 -2.67 18.36 3.43
CA GLU A 324 -2.53 18.38 1.97
C GLU A 324 -3.36 17.28 1.30
N ARG A 325 -3.30 16.05 1.82
CA ARG A 325 -4.09 14.94 1.29
C ARG A 325 -5.59 15.08 1.52
N CYS A 326 -6.02 15.64 2.65
CA CYS A 326 -7.43 15.95 2.87
C CYS A 326 -7.94 16.99 1.86
N GLU A 327 -7.17 18.06 1.63
CA GLU A 327 -7.49 19.06 0.62
C GLU A 327 -7.53 18.47 -0.79
N GLU A 328 -6.57 17.62 -1.14
CA GLU A 328 -6.52 16.93 -2.43
C GLU A 328 -7.78 16.07 -2.65
N ILE A 329 -8.18 15.26 -1.68
CA ILE A 329 -9.39 14.43 -1.74
C ILE A 329 -10.64 15.29 -1.95
N LEU A 330 -10.80 16.33 -1.14
CA LEU A 330 -11.95 17.25 -1.23
C LEU A 330 -11.97 17.97 -2.58
N ARG A 331 -10.81 18.40 -3.07
CA ARG A 331 -10.68 19.09 -4.36
C ARG A 331 -10.99 18.16 -5.54
N ILE A 332 -10.50 16.91 -5.53
CA ILE A 332 -10.82 15.92 -6.57
C ILE A 332 -12.32 15.64 -6.60
N ALA A 333 -12.95 15.39 -5.45
CA ALA A 333 -14.38 15.14 -5.36
C ALA A 333 -15.20 16.33 -5.86
N SER A 334 -14.84 17.54 -5.44
CA SER A 334 -15.53 18.79 -5.84
C SER A 334 -15.35 19.11 -7.33
N LEU A 335 -14.19 18.86 -7.93
CA LEU A 335 -13.95 19.03 -9.37
C LEU A 335 -14.81 18.07 -10.20
N GLY A 336 -15.00 16.83 -9.74
CA GLY A 336 -15.89 15.88 -10.37
C GLY A 336 -17.33 16.39 -10.43
N LEU A 337 -17.85 16.87 -9.29
CA LEU A 337 -19.20 17.45 -9.20
C LEU A 337 -19.32 18.75 -10.00
N LYS A 338 -18.34 19.65 -9.89
CA LYS A 338 -18.27 20.88 -10.70
C LYS A 338 -18.48 20.59 -12.17
N LYS A 339 -17.72 19.65 -12.72
CA LYS A 339 -17.81 19.28 -14.14
C LYS A 339 -19.18 18.73 -14.51
N ARG A 340 -19.80 17.96 -13.62
CA ARG A 340 -21.16 17.43 -13.85
C ARG A 340 -22.22 18.54 -13.89
N LEU A 341 -22.16 19.48 -12.95
CA LEU A 341 -23.07 20.62 -12.90
C LEU A 341 -22.92 21.54 -14.12
N GLU A 342 -21.67 21.84 -14.54
CA GLU A 342 -21.40 22.62 -15.77
C GLU A 342 -21.97 21.93 -17.01
N HIS A 343 -21.69 20.63 -17.17
CA HIS A 343 -22.10 19.89 -18.36
C HIS A 343 -23.61 19.79 -18.53
N THR A 344 -24.32 19.56 -17.43
CA THR A 344 -25.78 19.40 -17.44
C THR A 344 -26.53 20.73 -17.46
N GLY A 345 -25.87 21.83 -17.13
CA GLY A 345 -26.50 23.14 -16.93
C GLY A 345 -27.46 23.15 -15.73
N ALA A 346 -27.27 22.22 -14.76
CA ALA A 346 -28.15 22.11 -13.59
C ALA A 346 -28.16 23.41 -12.78
N LYS A 347 -29.35 23.89 -12.44
CA LYS A 347 -29.57 25.16 -11.72
C LYS A 347 -29.34 24.99 -10.22
N THR A 348 -29.60 23.81 -9.68
CA THR A 348 -29.45 23.52 -8.24
C THR A 348 -28.74 22.19 -8.02
N ALA A 349 -28.16 22.02 -6.83
CA ALA A 349 -27.69 20.73 -6.31
C ALA A 349 -28.57 20.35 -5.11
N VAL A 350 -29.27 19.24 -5.19
CA VAL A 350 -30.17 18.78 -4.13
C VAL A 350 -29.49 17.74 -3.29
N VAL A 351 -29.36 17.97 -1.98
CA VAL A 351 -28.70 17.08 -1.02
C VAL A 351 -29.69 16.66 0.05
N GLY A 352 -29.88 15.36 0.24
CA GLY A 352 -30.61 14.83 1.40
C GLY A 352 -29.75 14.97 2.65
N LEU A 353 -30.16 15.79 3.61
CA LEU A 353 -29.39 16.09 4.80
C LEU A 353 -30.03 15.43 6.02
N SER A 354 -29.40 14.34 6.48
CA SER A 354 -29.85 13.60 7.67
C SER A 354 -29.30 14.15 8.99
N GLY A 355 -28.22 14.95 8.94
CA GLY A 355 -27.43 15.34 10.11
C GLY A 355 -26.35 14.32 10.49
N GLY A 356 -26.11 13.30 9.67
CA GLY A 356 -25.03 12.32 9.82
C GLY A 356 -23.80 12.67 8.97
N LEU A 357 -22.69 11.94 9.20
CA LEU A 357 -21.37 12.20 8.61
C LEU A 357 -21.39 12.23 7.07
N ASP A 358 -22.07 11.30 6.42
CA ASP A 358 -22.02 11.15 4.95
C ASP A 358 -22.73 12.29 4.24
N SER A 359 -23.93 12.66 4.71
CA SER A 359 -24.67 13.80 4.19
C SER A 359 -23.95 15.13 4.45
N THR A 360 -23.25 15.23 5.59
CA THR A 360 -22.41 16.37 5.94
C THR A 360 -21.26 16.51 4.94
N LEU A 361 -20.50 15.45 4.71
CA LEU A 361 -19.39 15.49 3.75
C LEU A 361 -19.88 15.80 2.33
N ALA A 362 -20.99 15.22 1.92
CA ALA A 362 -21.59 15.49 0.61
C ALA A 362 -22.00 16.97 0.45
N LEU A 363 -22.56 17.59 1.49
CA LEU A 363 -22.91 19.02 1.49
C LEU A 363 -21.65 19.90 1.40
N LEU A 364 -20.60 19.59 2.18
CA LEU A 364 -19.33 20.32 2.17
C LEU A 364 -18.64 20.24 0.80
N ILE A 365 -18.57 19.07 0.18
CA ILE A 365 -18.05 18.88 -1.18
C ILE A 365 -18.90 19.68 -2.19
N THR A 366 -20.22 19.69 -2.02
CA THR A 366 -21.14 20.42 -2.90
C THR A 366 -20.92 21.93 -2.79
N ALA A 367 -20.73 22.45 -1.58
CA ALA A 367 -20.43 23.86 -1.36
C ALA A 367 -19.09 24.28 -1.99
N LEU A 368 -18.06 23.45 -1.87
CA LEU A 368 -16.79 23.67 -2.54
C LEU A 368 -16.96 23.69 -4.08
N ALA A 369 -17.74 22.77 -4.64
CA ALA A 369 -18.00 22.73 -6.08
C ALA A 369 -18.76 23.98 -6.57
N MET A 370 -19.76 24.47 -5.79
CA MET A 370 -20.47 25.72 -6.09
C MET A 370 -19.54 26.93 -6.02
N GLY A 371 -18.66 27.00 -5.01
CA GLY A 371 -17.63 28.04 -4.92
C GLY A 371 -16.72 28.06 -6.15
N MET A 372 -16.27 26.89 -6.63
CA MET A 372 -15.46 26.77 -7.85
C MET A 372 -16.21 27.22 -9.12
N LEU A 373 -17.55 27.20 -9.11
CA LEU A 373 -18.42 27.70 -10.18
C LEU A 373 -18.75 29.17 -10.05
N ASN A 374 -18.31 29.85 -8.99
CA ASN A 374 -18.73 31.19 -8.59
C ASN A 374 -20.26 31.32 -8.46
N ARG A 375 -20.90 30.26 -7.95
CA ARG A 375 -22.34 30.19 -7.71
C ARG A 375 -22.64 30.37 -6.23
N PRO A 376 -23.77 30.98 -5.88
CA PRO A 376 -24.14 31.18 -4.48
C PRO A 376 -24.48 29.85 -3.80
N ALA A 377 -24.19 29.75 -2.51
CA ALA A 377 -24.52 28.58 -1.71
C ALA A 377 -26.03 28.30 -1.65
N SER A 378 -26.87 29.33 -1.85
CA SER A 378 -28.34 29.20 -1.96
C SER A 378 -28.83 28.34 -3.14
N ASP A 379 -27.97 28.07 -4.14
CA ASP A 379 -28.25 27.11 -5.22
C ASP A 379 -28.15 25.65 -4.73
N ILE A 380 -27.64 25.41 -3.53
CA ILE A 380 -27.71 24.12 -2.86
C ILE A 380 -29.04 24.03 -2.12
N ILE A 381 -29.82 23.01 -2.44
CA ILE A 381 -31.08 22.73 -1.74
C ILE A 381 -30.82 21.57 -0.79
N ALA A 382 -30.64 21.89 0.49
CA ALA A 382 -30.52 20.92 1.57
C ALA A 382 -31.94 20.49 2.00
N VAL A 383 -32.21 19.19 1.93
CA VAL A 383 -33.56 18.66 2.27
C VAL A 383 -33.45 17.73 3.46
N THR A 384 -34.02 18.11 4.59
CA THR A 384 -34.22 17.20 5.72
C THR A 384 -35.61 16.63 5.72
N MET A 385 -35.73 15.33 5.91
CA MET A 385 -36.98 14.58 5.77
C MET A 385 -37.24 13.74 7.04
N PRO A 386 -37.71 14.38 8.12
CA PRO A 386 -38.08 13.68 9.34
C PRO A 386 -39.07 12.54 9.08
N CYS A 387 -38.86 11.40 9.74
CA CYS A 387 -39.75 10.25 9.77
C CYS A 387 -39.66 9.56 11.14
N PHE A 388 -40.05 8.30 11.26
CA PHE A 388 -40.23 7.60 12.54
C PHE A 388 -38.93 7.45 13.38
N GLY A 389 -37.76 7.38 12.74
CA GLY A 389 -36.46 7.20 13.41
C GLY A 389 -35.64 8.48 13.62
N THR A 390 -36.09 9.62 13.13
CA THR A 390 -35.33 10.86 13.21
C THR A 390 -35.32 11.41 14.64
N THR A 391 -34.13 11.68 15.18
CA THR A 391 -33.98 12.28 16.53
C THR A 391 -33.97 13.81 16.49
N ALA A 392 -34.22 14.45 17.63
CA ALA A 392 -34.15 15.91 17.74
C ALA A 392 -32.73 16.44 17.46
N ARG A 393 -31.70 15.70 17.89
CA ARG A 393 -30.27 16.05 17.71
C ARG A 393 -29.88 16.07 16.23
N THR A 394 -30.15 15.00 15.52
CA THR A 394 -29.79 14.90 14.08
C THR A 394 -30.57 15.88 13.22
N LYS A 395 -31.86 16.14 13.54
CA LYS A 395 -32.64 17.20 12.91
C LYS A 395 -32.02 18.57 13.14
N SER A 396 -31.67 18.90 14.39
CA SER A 396 -31.03 20.17 14.73
C SER A 396 -29.69 20.34 14.00
N ASN A 397 -28.85 19.30 13.95
CA ASN A 397 -27.59 19.33 13.24
C ASN A 397 -27.76 19.57 11.73
N ALA A 398 -28.75 18.95 11.11
CA ALA A 398 -29.05 19.18 9.70
C ALA A 398 -29.48 20.63 9.43
N GLU A 399 -30.33 21.20 10.28
CA GLU A 399 -30.83 22.57 10.16
C GLU A 399 -29.70 23.59 10.34
N LEU A 400 -28.90 23.46 11.43
CA LEU A 400 -27.77 24.34 11.73
C LEU A 400 -26.68 24.27 10.64
N LEU A 401 -26.35 23.07 10.18
CA LEU A 401 -25.36 22.90 9.12
C LEU A 401 -25.79 23.56 7.81
N ALA A 402 -27.05 23.39 7.39
CA ALA A 402 -27.57 24.02 6.19
C ALA A 402 -27.54 25.55 6.30
N GLU A 403 -27.92 26.11 7.45
CA GLU A 403 -27.88 27.54 7.74
C GLU A 403 -26.45 28.09 7.64
N ARG A 404 -25.49 27.44 8.33
CA ARG A 404 -24.07 27.87 8.35
C ARG A 404 -23.43 27.80 6.96
N MET A 405 -23.80 26.79 6.16
CA MET A 405 -23.32 26.67 4.80
C MET A 405 -24.02 27.62 3.81
N GLY A 406 -25.04 28.38 4.23
CA GLY A 406 -25.83 29.29 3.39
C GLY A 406 -26.68 28.56 2.34
N ALA A 407 -26.96 27.27 2.55
CA ALA A 407 -27.78 26.47 1.67
C ALA A 407 -29.29 26.77 1.86
N THR A 408 -30.09 26.59 0.83
CA THR A 408 -31.53 26.70 0.93
C THR A 408 -32.10 25.46 1.61
N LEU A 409 -32.56 25.60 2.85
CA LEU A 409 -33.12 24.49 3.63
C LEU A 409 -34.58 24.24 3.29
N LYS A 410 -34.95 22.96 3.08
CA LYS A 410 -36.31 22.48 3.04
C LYS A 410 -36.52 21.40 4.09
N ILE A 411 -37.56 21.53 4.90
CA ILE A 411 -37.97 20.54 5.91
C ILE A 411 -39.28 19.89 5.41
N ILE A 412 -39.25 18.60 5.14
CA ILE A 412 -40.38 17.85 4.58
C ILE A 412 -40.67 16.61 5.44
N ASP A 413 -41.69 16.66 6.26
CA ASP A 413 -42.16 15.50 7.02
C ASP A 413 -42.82 14.49 6.09
N ILE A 414 -42.16 13.33 5.91
CA ILE A 414 -42.62 12.26 5.05
C ILE A 414 -43.49 11.22 5.77
N SER A 415 -43.72 11.35 7.07
CA SER A 415 -44.41 10.37 7.90
C SER A 415 -45.80 9.99 7.39
N GLN A 416 -46.57 10.95 6.88
CA GLN A 416 -47.91 10.70 6.38
C GLN A 416 -47.86 9.97 5.03
N ALA A 417 -46.96 10.33 4.13
CA ALA A 417 -46.78 9.67 2.84
C ALA A 417 -46.40 8.20 3.04
N VAL A 418 -45.43 7.94 3.92
CA VAL A 418 -45.02 6.57 4.28
C VAL A 418 -46.15 5.77 4.92
N ARG A 419 -46.93 6.35 5.86
CA ARG A 419 -48.10 5.69 6.46
C ARG A 419 -49.15 5.34 5.40
N ARG A 420 -49.42 6.25 4.48
CA ARG A 420 -50.35 6.01 3.37
C ARG A 420 -49.84 4.85 2.50
N HIS A 421 -48.59 4.89 2.09
CA HIS A 421 -47.98 3.83 1.32
C HIS A 421 -48.08 2.47 2.02
N PHE A 422 -47.75 2.40 3.32
CA PHE A 422 -47.84 1.15 4.09
C PHE A 422 -49.28 0.64 4.17
N THR A 423 -50.26 1.52 4.32
CA THR A 423 -51.68 1.14 4.28
C THR A 423 -52.03 0.53 2.93
N ASP A 424 -51.59 1.14 1.83
CA ASP A 424 -51.93 0.70 0.47
C ASP A 424 -51.32 -0.67 0.13
N ILE A 425 -50.14 -0.99 0.66
CA ILE A 425 -49.47 -2.29 0.45
C ILE A 425 -49.78 -3.33 1.54
N GLY A 426 -50.55 -2.99 2.57
CA GLY A 426 -50.91 -3.87 3.69
C GLY A 426 -49.77 -4.13 4.69
N GLN A 427 -48.75 -3.25 4.77
CA GLN A 427 -47.68 -3.33 5.77
C GLN A 427 -48.18 -2.93 7.15
N ASN A 428 -47.95 -3.78 8.15
CA ASN A 428 -48.26 -3.45 9.54
C ASN A 428 -47.18 -2.48 10.10
N MET A 429 -47.65 -1.37 10.66
CA MET A 429 -46.80 -0.33 11.25
C MET A 429 -45.94 -0.81 12.45
N GLU A 430 -46.41 -1.83 13.16
CA GLU A 430 -45.69 -2.42 14.30
C GLU A 430 -44.62 -3.45 13.86
N ASN A 431 -44.64 -3.83 12.58
CA ASN A 431 -43.65 -4.74 12.02
C ASN A 431 -42.46 -3.95 11.43
N HIS A 432 -41.41 -3.80 12.22
CA HIS A 432 -40.19 -3.05 11.89
C HIS A 432 -39.20 -3.91 11.08
N ASP A 433 -39.68 -4.49 9.98
CA ASP A 433 -38.89 -5.32 9.07
C ASP A 433 -38.21 -4.49 7.95
N VAL A 434 -37.58 -5.18 7.02
CA VAL A 434 -36.90 -4.57 5.86
C VAL A 434 -37.85 -3.75 4.98
N THR A 435 -39.16 -4.05 4.98
CA THR A 435 -40.20 -3.27 4.26
C THR A 435 -40.39 -1.92 4.91
N PHE A 436 -40.44 -1.92 6.26
CA PHE A 436 -40.60 -0.69 7.04
C PHE A 436 -39.39 0.26 6.85
N GLU A 437 -38.17 -0.27 6.85
CA GLU A 437 -36.97 0.53 6.61
C GLU A 437 -36.87 1.03 5.16
N ASN A 438 -37.03 0.13 4.19
CA ASN A 438 -36.86 0.44 2.77
C ASN A 438 -37.96 1.38 2.24
N GLY A 439 -39.19 1.29 2.77
CA GLY A 439 -40.29 2.20 2.42
C GLY A 439 -39.92 3.65 2.72
N GLN A 440 -39.37 3.93 3.89
CA GLN A 440 -38.94 5.28 4.27
C GLN A 440 -37.75 5.77 3.40
N ALA A 441 -36.77 4.93 3.13
CA ALA A 441 -35.62 5.29 2.32
C ALA A 441 -36.01 5.64 0.87
N ARG A 442 -36.95 4.88 0.28
CA ARG A 442 -37.46 5.15 -1.08
C ARG A 442 -38.30 6.42 -1.15
N GLU A 443 -39.11 6.70 -0.15
CA GLU A 443 -39.88 7.95 -0.08
C GLU A 443 -38.92 9.16 -0.04
N ARG A 444 -37.86 9.12 0.76
CA ARG A 444 -36.83 10.16 0.78
C ARG A 444 -36.21 10.38 -0.60
N THR A 445 -35.87 9.30 -1.30
CA THR A 445 -35.28 9.38 -2.64
C THR A 445 -36.26 9.97 -3.66
N GLN A 446 -37.54 9.58 -3.63
CA GLN A 446 -38.57 10.14 -4.48
C GLN A 446 -38.71 11.65 -4.29
N VAL A 447 -38.80 12.11 -3.04
CA VAL A 447 -38.87 13.54 -2.71
C VAL A 447 -37.67 14.31 -3.25
N LEU A 448 -36.45 13.79 -3.08
CA LEU A 448 -35.25 14.45 -3.59
C LEU A 448 -35.25 14.56 -5.12
N MET A 449 -35.62 13.49 -5.83
CA MET A 449 -35.70 13.48 -7.30
C MET A 449 -36.72 14.46 -7.83
N ASP A 450 -37.88 14.54 -7.18
CA ASP A 450 -38.98 15.48 -7.59
C ASP A 450 -38.56 16.94 -7.32
N ILE A 451 -37.89 17.22 -6.21
CA ILE A 451 -37.37 18.57 -5.96
C ILE A 451 -36.29 18.93 -6.99
N ALA A 452 -35.42 18.01 -7.36
CA ALA A 452 -34.43 18.24 -8.41
C ALA A 452 -35.11 18.56 -9.75
N ASN A 453 -36.19 17.85 -10.12
CA ASN A 453 -36.98 18.14 -11.30
C ASN A 453 -37.63 19.54 -11.24
N GLN A 454 -38.27 19.90 -10.10
CA GLN A 454 -38.91 21.20 -9.91
C GLN A 454 -37.92 22.37 -10.02
N THR A 455 -36.67 22.16 -9.55
CA THR A 455 -35.67 23.22 -9.48
C THR A 455 -34.67 23.20 -10.63
N GLY A 456 -34.80 22.24 -11.55
CA GLY A 456 -33.85 22.03 -12.66
C GLY A 456 -32.48 21.63 -12.17
N GLY A 457 -32.41 20.82 -11.13
CA GLY A 457 -31.19 20.42 -10.42
C GLY A 457 -30.81 18.96 -10.58
N LEU A 458 -29.79 18.56 -9.83
CA LEU A 458 -29.32 17.19 -9.70
C LEU A 458 -29.31 16.75 -8.22
N VAL A 459 -29.69 15.51 -7.97
CA VAL A 459 -29.55 14.86 -6.66
C VAL A 459 -28.12 14.42 -6.47
N ILE A 460 -27.50 14.87 -5.38
CA ILE A 460 -26.14 14.52 -4.97
C ILE A 460 -26.21 13.35 -3.98
N GLY A 461 -25.54 12.26 -4.34
CA GLY A 461 -25.51 11.05 -3.51
C GLY A 461 -24.56 11.16 -2.34
N THR A 462 -24.99 10.63 -1.20
CA THR A 462 -24.27 10.69 0.07
C THR A 462 -23.61 9.36 0.46
N GLY A 463 -24.01 8.22 -0.14
CA GLY A 463 -23.50 6.90 0.19
C GLY A 463 -21.98 6.77 0.00
N ASP A 464 -21.29 6.19 0.97
CA ASP A 464 -19.85 6.02 0.99
C ASP A 464 -19.39 4.64 0.46
N LEU A 465 -18.07 4.48 0.31
CA LEU A 465 -17.46 3.24 -0.22
C LEU A 465 -17.73 2.02 0.67
N SER A 466 -17.73 2.17 1.99
CA SER A 466 -17.92 1.08 2.95
C SER A 466 -19.33 0.55 2.95
N GLU A 467 -20.33 1.45 2.89
CA GLU A 467 -21.74 1.10 2.72
C GLU A 467 -21.98 0.36 1.41
N LEU A 468 -21.38 0.85 0.32
CA LEU A 468 -21.45 0.19 -0.99
C LEU A 468 -20.79 -1.19 -0.98
N ALA A 469 -19.68 -1.36 -0.28
CA ALA A 469 -19.00 -2.65 -0.15
C ALA A 469 -19.86 -3.68 0.57
N LEU A 470 -20.47 -3.29 1.69
CA LEU A 470 -21.34 -4.14 2.51
C LEU A 470 -22.76 -4.28 1.96
N GLY A 471 -23.13 -3.47 0.95
CA GLY A 471 -24.50 -3.33 0.49
C GLY A 471 -25.45 -2.82 1.58
N TRP A 472 -24.93 -2.00 2.51
CA TRP A 472 -25.68 -1.37 3.59
C TRP A 472 -26.37 -0.11 3.08
N CYS A 473 -27.29 -0.29 2.17
CA CYS A 473 -28.13 0.74 1.55
C CYS A 473 -29.41 0.11 1.02
N THR A 474 -30.46 0.90 0.88
CA THR A 474 -31.70 0.45 0.28
C THR A 474 -31.60 0.49 -1.25
N TYR A 475 -31.77 -0.69 -1.89
CA TYR A 475 -31.83 -0.76 -3.35
C TYR A 475 -32.93 0.14 -3.91
N ASN A 476 -32.59 0.96 -4.91
CA ASN A 476 -33.47 1.98 -5.48
C ASN A 476 -34.05 2.95 -4.44
N GLY A 477 -33.25 3.25 -3.43
CA GLY A 477 -33.51 4.22 -2.38
C GLY A 477 -32.29 5.13 -2.20
N ASP A 478 -31.75 5.20 -1.01
CA ASP A 478 -30.61 6.04 -0.63
C ASP A 478 -29.32 5.79 -1.42
N HIS A 479 -29.16 4.62 -2.06
CA HIS A 479 -28.03 4.35 -2.94
C HIS A 479 -28.12 5.02 -4.32
N MET A 480 -29.29 5.60 -4.67
CA MET A 480 -29.55 6.23 -5.97
C MET A 480 -29.38 7.74 -5.92
N SER A 481 -28.73 8.29 -6.93
CA SER A 481 -28.52 9.73 -7.12
C SER A 481 -28.15 10.03 -8.57
N ASN A 482 -28.07 11.31 -8.93
CA ASN A 482 -27.56 11.70 -10.24
C ASN A 482 -26.02 11.76 -10.26
N TYR A 483 -25.39 12.01 -9.11
CA TYR A 483 -23.93 11.99 -8.95
C TYR A 483 -23.56 11.73 -7.49
N ALA A 484 -22.77 10.67 -7.23
CA ALA A 484 -22.43 10.23 -5.88
C ALA A 484 -21.02 10.70 -5.49
N VAL A 485 -20.91 11.78 -4.73
CA VAL A 485 -19.61 12.43 -4.42
C VAL A 485 -18.75 11.63 -3.43
N ASN A 486 -19.36 10.81 -2.56
CA ASN A 486 -18.67 10.01 -1.55
C ASN A 486 -18.37 8.57 -1.98
N CYS A 487 -18.78 8.14 -3.18
CA CYS A 487 -18.81 6.72 -3.57
C CYS A 487 -17.45 5.99 -3.56
N SER A 488 -16.34 6.71 -3.50
CA SER A 488 -15.00 6.15 -3.37
C SER A 488 -14.27 6.56 -2.07
N ILE A 489 -14.99 7.15 -1.12
CA ILE A 489 -14.48 7.57 0.19
C ILE A 489 -15.01 6.59 1.23
N PRO A 490 -14.18 5.77 1.91
CA PRO A 490 -14.64 4.85 2.95
C PRO A 490 -15.03 5.58 4.24
N LYS A 491 -15.86 4.96 5.08
CA LYS A 491 -16.42 5.53 6.30
C LYS A 491 -15.36 6.11 7.25
N THR A 492 -14.26 5.39 7.44
CA THR A 492 -13.14 5.86 8.27
C THR A 492 -12.53 7.16 7.74
N LEU A 493 -12.43 7.29 6.41
CA LEU A 493 -11.92 8.49 5.77
C LEU A 493 -12.97 9.62 5.75
N VAL A 494 -14.28 9.31 5.61
CA VAL A 494 -15.37 10.31 5.76
C VAL A 494 -15.25 11.01 7.11
N ARG A 495 -15.18 10.23 8.20
CA ARG A 495 -15.02 10.76 9.55
C ARG A 495 -13.77 11.63 9.67
N HIS A 496 -12.67 11.20 9.09
CA HIS A 496 -11.41 11.94 9.12
C HIS A 496 -11.47 13.27 8.37
N LEU A 497 -12.13 13.30 7.20
CA LEU A 497 -12.31 14.53 6.41
C LEU A 497 -13.23 15.54 7.12
N VAL A 498 -14.31 15.09 7.74
CA VAL A 498 -15.19 15.97 8.54
C VAL A 498 -14.42 16.53 9.73
N ALA A 499 -13.65 15.71 10.44
CA ALA A 499 -12.79 16.17 11.54
C ALA A 499 -11.67 17.15 11.10
N TYR A 500 -11.15 16.97 9.89
CA TYR A 500 -10.23 17.93 9.30
C TYR A 500 -10.89 19.29 9.05
N LEU A 501 -12.07 19.27 8.43
CA LEU A 501 -12.84 20.49 8.14
C LEU A 501 -13.35 21.19 9.42
N ALA A 502 -13.73 20.45 10.46
CA ALA A 502 -14.07 21.02 11.75
C ALA A 502 -12.89 21.82 12.32
N ARG A 503 -11.70 21.23 12.34
CA ARG A 503 -10.47 21.91 12.84
C ARG A 503 -10.07 23.11 11.98
N ASP A 504 -10.18 23.02 10.66
CA ASP A 504 -9.86 24.14 9.75
C ASP A 504 -10.79 25.34 9.94
N ASN A 505 -12.01 25.10 10.44
CA ASN A 505 -13.00 26.14 10.72
C ASN A 505 -12.99 26.65 12.17
N ALA A 506 -12.22 26.05 13.08
CA ALA A 506 -12.22 26.44 14.49
C ALA A 506 -11.96 27.94 14.75
N GLU A 507 -11.10 28.58 13.94
CA GLU A 507 -10.81 30.00 14.03
C GLU A 507 -11.59 30.86 12.99
N LYS A 508 -12.15 30.25 11.95
CA LYS A 508 -12.82 30.93 10.84
C LYS A 508 -14.33 31.05 11.06
N ASP A 509 -14.97 30.02 11.58
CA ASP A 509 -16.41 29.94 11.88
C ASP A 509 -16.62 28.94 13.04
N GLU A 510 -16.57 29.46 14.28
CA GLU A 510 -16.73 28.69 15.53
C GLU A 510 -18.06 27.91 15.53
N ALA A 511 -19.12 28.50 15.02
CA ALA A 511 -20.43 27.84 15.00
C ALA A 511 -20.49 26.67 14.00
N LEU A 512 -19.79 26.75 12.87
CA LEU A 512 -19.64 25.61 11.95
C LEU A 512 -18.76 24.53 12.59
N HIS A 513 -17.67 24.92 13.27
CA HIS A 513 -16.84 23.99 14.02
C HIS A 513 -17.67 23.18 15.02
N ASP A 514 -18.48 23.85 15.88
CA ASP A 514 -19.29 23.20 16.90
C ASP A 514 -20.30 22.20 16.33
N VAL A 515 -20.96 22.57 15.24
CA VAL A 515 -21.91 21.67 14.54
C VAL A 515 -21.20 20.44 13.97
N LEU A 516 -20.00 20.60 13.37
CA LEU A 516 -19.22 19.49 12.83
C LEU A 516 -18.71 18.55 13.92
N GLU A 517 -18.29 19.09 15.09
CA GLU A 517 -17.88 18.27 16.23
C GLU A 517 -19.08 17.50 16.82
N ASP A 518 -20.28 18.12 16.93
CA ASP A 518 -21.47 17.41 17.40
C ASP A 518 -21.90 16.27 16.44
N ILE A 519 -21.74 16.49 15.12
CA ILE A 519 -21.96 15.43 14.12
C ILE A 519 -20.95 14.29 14.28
N LEU A 520 -19.67 14.60 14.54
CA LEU A 520 -18.62 13.60 14.79
C LEU A 520 -18.90 12.75 16.04
N ASP A 521 -19.50 13.33 17.06
CA ASP A 521 -19.89 12.65 18.30
C ASP A 521 -21.21 11.88 18.20
N THR A 522 -21.94 12.03 17.09
CA THR A 522 -23.21 11.33 16.87
C THR A 522 -22.93 9.88 16.39
N PRO A 523 -23.51 8.85 17.02
CA PRO A 523 -23.37 7.46 16.55
C PRO A 523 -23.91 7.27 15.14
N VAL A 524 -23.23 6.45 14.34
CA VAL A 524 -23.68 6.10 12.98
C VAL A 524 -24.94 5.24 13.06
N SER A 525 -26.02 5.72 12.46
CA SER A 525 -27.33 5.04 12.41
C SER A 525 -28.07 5.36 11.11
N PRO A 526 -28.82 4.40 10.55
CA PRO A 526 -29.68 4.65 9.39
C PRO A 526 -30.94 5.46 9.74
N GLU A 527 -31.25 5.65 11.04
CA GLU A 527 -32.43 6.37 11.55
C GLU A 527 -33.76 5.95 10.90
N LEU A 528 -33.92 4.66 10.68
CA LEU A 528 -35.11 4.09 10.04
C LEU A 528 -36.06 3.44 11.07
N LEU A 529 -35.55 3.00 12.22
CA LEU A 529 -36.34 2.46 13.31
C LEU A 529 -36.70 3.55 14.33
N PRO A 530 -37.89 3.48 14.96
CA PRO A 530 -38.30 4.44 15.98
C PRO A 530 -37.30 4.58 17.13
N ALA A 531 -37.01 5.81 17.52
CA ALA A 531 -36.13 6.10 18.64
C ALA A 531 -36.74 5.56 19.96
N VAL A 532 -35.91 5.00 20.84
CA VAL A 532 -36.30 4.57 22.17
C VAL A 532 -35.91 5.63 23.18
N GLN A 533 -36.87 6.22 23.86
CA GLN A 533 -36.65 7.32 24.82
C GLN A 533 -35.89 8.54 24.26
N GLY A 534 -35.98 8.77 22.94
CA GLY A 534 -35.32 9.89 22.26
C GLY A 534 -33.86 9.59 21.84
N GLU A 535 -33.35 8.39 22.13
CA GLU A 535 -32.03 7.95 21.69
C GLU A 535 -32.12 7.02 20.47
N ILE A 536 -31.01 6.94 19.74
CA ILE A 536 -30.85 6.06 18.58
C ILE A 536 -31.01 4.61 19.03
N SER A 537 -32.02 3.92 18.52
CA SER A 537 -32.34 2.52 18.85
C SER A 537 -31.51 1.48 18.08
N GLN A 538 -30.91 1.89 16.97
CA GLN A 538 -30.19 1.01 16.05
C GLN A 538 -28.83 1.62 15.69
N ARG A 539 -27.76 1.00 16.19
CA ARG A 539 -26.40 1.35 15.74
C ARG A 539 -26.02 0.45 14.57
N THR A 540 -25.55 1.06 13.49
CA THR A 540 -25.14 0.31 12.29
C THR A 540 -24.07 -0.72 12.61
N GLU A 541 -23.09 -0.36 13.43
CA GLU A 541 -21.95 -1.24 13.77
C GLU A 541 -22.34 -2.47 14.61
N ASP A 542 -23.45 -2.43 15.34
CA ASP A 542 -23.96 -3.60 16.07
C ASP A 542 -24.47 -4.70 15.10
N LEU A 543 -24.95 -4.30 13.93
CA LEU A 543 -25.55 -5.17 12.92
C LEU A 543 -24.57 -5.66 11.86
N VAL A 544 -23.74 -4.75 11.36
CA VAL A 544 -22.81 -5.07 10.27
C VAL A 544 -21.37 -5.20 10.74
N GLY A 545 -21.02 -4.72 11.92
CA GLY A 545 -19.68 -4.69 12.49
C GLY A 545 -18.97 -3.34 12.37
N PRO A 546 -17.86 -3.17 13.09
CA PRO A 546 -17.07 -1.94 13.07
C PRO A 546 -16.56 -1.61 11.67
N TYR A 547 -16.81 -0.40 11.20
CA TYR A 547 -16.33 0.07 9.89
C TYR A 547 -14.81 0.07 9.79
N GLU A 548 -14.10 0.24 10.89
CA GLU A 548 -12.63 0.14 10.92
C GLU A 548 -12.14 -1.23 10.42
N LEU A 549 -12.80 -2.33 10.86
CA LEU A 549 -12.49 -3.67 10.38
C LEU A 549 -12.86 -3.85 8.90
N HIS A 550 -14.04 -3.37 8.49
CA HIS A 550 -14.50 -3.53 7.12
C HIS A 550 -13.65 -2.74 6.13
N ASP A 551 -13.25 -1.53 6.46
CA ASP A 551 -12.38 -0.70 5.63
C ASP A 551 -10.98 -1.32 5.52
N PHE A 552 -10.46 -1.90 6.60
CA PHE A 552 -9.23 -2.67 6.57
C PHE A 552 -9.34 -3.87 5.60
N PHE A 553 -10.39 -4.69 5.72
CA PHE A 553 -10.61 -5.83 4.83
C PHE A 553 -10.79 -5.41 3.38
N LEU A 554 -11.58 -4.38 3.15
CA LEU A 554 -11.86 -3.82 1.84
C LEU A 554 -10.59 -3.33 1.14
N TYR A 555 -9.72 -2.61 1.87
CA TYR A 555 -8.46 -2.12 1.33
C TYR A 555 -7.59 -3.25 0.80
N TYR A 556 -7.33 -4.25 1.64
CA TYR A 556 -6.44 -5.36 1.27
C TYR A 556 -7.04 -6.27 0.20
N MET A 557 -8.35 -6.45 0.20
CA MET A 557 -9.04 -7.24 -0.83
C MET A 557 -9.03 -6.53 -2.19
N LEU A 558 -9.45 -5.26 -2.25
CA LEU A 558 -9.60 -4.54 -3.51
C LEU A 558 -8.26 -4.05 -4.06
N ARG A 559 -7.43 -3.47 -3.21
CA ARG A 559 -6.18 -2.84 -3.65
C ARG A 559 -5.09 -3.85 -3.96
N TRP A 560 -4.99 -4.91 -3.16
CA TRP A 560 -3.89 -5.87 -3.22
C TRP A 560 -4.32 -7.29 -3.59
N GLY A 561 -5.62 -7.58 -3.68
CA GLY A 561 -6.13 -8.91 -4.00
C GLY A 561 -5.71 -9.98 -3.00
N PHE A 562 -5.52 -9.63 -1.74
CA PHE A 562 -5.08 -10.57 -0.72
C PHE A 562 -6.15 -11.62 -0.44
N PRO A 563 -5.76 -12.89 -0.23
CA PRO A 563 -6.67 -13.94 0.20
C PRO A 563 -7.14 -13.74 1.65
N PRO A 564 -8.29 -14.32 2.05
CA PRO A 564 -8.88 -14.15 3.37
C PRO A 564 -7.92 -14.44 4.52
N ARG A 565 -7.13 -15.50 4.44
CA ARG A 565 -6.11 -15.87 5.44
C ARG A 565 -5.08 -14.78 5.68
N LYS A 566 -4.56 -14.19 4.59
CA LYS A 566 -3.57 -13.12 4.67
C LYS A 566 -4.17 -11.85 5.27
N ILE A 567 -5.42 -11.50 4.88
CA ILE A 567 -6.14 -10.35 5.46
C ILE A 567 -6.37 -10.57 6.96
N TYR A 568 -6.80 -11.76 7.37
CA TYR A 568 -6.98 -12.10 8.78
C TYR A 568 -5.70 -11.93 9.59
N ARG A 569 -4.59 -12.49 9.10
CA ARG A 569 -3.27 -12.36 9.74
C ARG A 569 -2.84 -10.90 9.91
N LEU A 570 -2.98 -10.08 8.86
CA LEU A 570 -2.65 -8.67 8.92
C LEU A 570 -3.56 -7.90 9.87
N ALA A 571 -4.85 -8.25 9.94
CA ALA A 571 -5.79 -7.65 10.87
C ALA A 571 -5.44 -8.01 12.33
N LEU A 572 -5.06 -9.26 12.62
CA LEU A 572 -4.55 -9.65 13.95
C LEU A 572 -3.30 -8.84 14.34
N TYR A 573 -2.41 -8.60 13.38
CA TYR A 573 -1.19 -7.83 13.63
C TYR A 573 -1.48 -6.35 13.87
N ALA A 574 -2.34 -5.72 13.05
CA ALA A 574 -2.63 -4.29 13.10
C ALA A 574 -3.67 -3.92 14.16
N LEU A 575 -4.70 -4.75 14.36
CA LEU A 575 -5.90 -4.46 15.14
C LEU A 575 -6.09 -5.39 16.35
N GLY A 576 -5.21 -6.38 16.56
CA GLY A 576 -5.33 -7.37 17.63
C GLY A 576 -5.22 -6.81 19.06
N LYS A 577 -4.80 -5.53 19.21
CA LYS A 577 -4.86 -4.81 20.49
C LYS A 577 -6.27 -4.25 20.79
N THR A 578 -7.06 -4.02 19.76
CA THR A 578 -8.40 -3.42 19.85
C THR A 578 -9.49 -4.49 19.78
N TYR A 579 -9.29 -5.51 18.94
CA TYR A 579 -10.27 -6.58 18.70
C TYR A 579 -9.67 -7.97 18.97
N THR A 580 -10.48 -8.86 19.56
CA THR A 580 -10.06 -10.25 19.74
C THR A 580 -10.04 -11.00 18.39
N PRO A 581 -9.27 -12.10 18.28
CA PRO A 581 -9.23 -12.92 17.06
C PRO A 581 -10.62 -13.36 16.58
N ASP A 582 -11.49 -13.80 17.50
CA ASP A 582 -12.85 -14.24 17.17
C ASP A 582 -13.71 -13.13 16.60
N VAL A 583 -13.57 -11.90 17.11
CA VAL A 583 -14.29 -10.73 16.60
C VAL A 583 -13.81 -10.39 15.18
N ILE A 584 -12.50 -10.39 14.94
CA ILE A 584 -11.92 -10.12 13.61
C ILE A 584 -12.40 -11.19 12.62
N LEU A 585 -12.34 -12.47 12.97
CA LEU A 585 -12.76 -13.57 12.11
C LEU A 585 -14.26 -13.52 11.81
N LYS A 586 -15.11 -13.27 12.83
CA LYS A 586 -16.57 -13.10 12.68
C LYS A 586 -16.90 -12.03 11.63
N TRP A 587 -16.27 -10.86 11.74
CA TRP A 587 -16.58 -9.76 10.85
C TRP A 587 -15.95 -9.91 9.46
N LEU A 588 -14.81 -10.60 9.34
CA LEU A 588 -14.24 -10.97 8.05
C LEU A 588 -15.15 -11.96 7.29
N LYS A 589 -15.71 -12.96 7.97
CA LYS A 589 -16.72 -13.86 7.39
C LYS A 589 -17.97 -13.08 6.93
N THR A 590 -18.44 -12.16 7.77
CA THR A 590 -19.58 -11.31 7.46
C THR A 590 -19.29 -10.40 6.26
N PHE A 591 -18.08 -9.81 6.20
CA PHE A 591 -17.63 -8.98 5.08
C PHE A 591 -17.71 -9.73 3.76
N TYR A 592 -17.09 -10.91 3.63
CA TYR A 592 -17.11 -11.67 2.38
C TYR A 592 -18.53 -12.11 2.00
N ARG A 593 -19.32 -12.60 2.96
CA ARG A 593 -20.71 -12.98 2.72
C ARG A 593 -21.51 -11.80 2.14
N ARG A 594 -21.45 -10.62 2.77
CA ARG A 594 -22.18 -9.44 2.32
C ARG A 594 -21.61 -8.89 1.02
N PHE A 595 -20.31 -8.80 0.89
CA PHE A 595 -19.67 -8.29 -0.32
C PHE A 595 -20.12 -9.04 -1.57
N PHE A 596 -20.24 -10.35 -1.51
CA PHE A 596 -20.72 -11.15 -2.64
C PHE A 596 -22.25 -11.06 -2.80
N SER A 597 -23.02 -11.31 -1.76
CA SER A 597 -24.47 -11.37 -1.84
C SER A 597 -25.13 -10.04 -2.20
N GLN A 598 -24.46 -8.91 -1.97
CA GLN A 598 -24.98 -7.57 -2.24
C GLN A 598 -24.45 -6.96 -3.55
N GLN A 599 -23.75 -7.72 -4.38
CA GLN A 599 -23.19 -7.22 -5.65
C GLN A 599 -24.25 -6.63 -6.59
N PHE A 600 -25.47 -7.18 -6.60
CA PHE A 600 -26.56 -6.67 -7.46
C PHE A 600 -26.85 -5.18 -7.21
N LYS A 601 -26.66 -4.68 -5.99
CA LYS A 601 -26.82 -3.25 -5.67
C LYS A 601 -25.74 -2.41 -6.36
N ARG A 602 -24.51 -2.93 -6.46
CA ARG A 602 -23.39 -2.22 -7.09
C ARG A 602 -23.46 -2.19 -8.61
N SER A 603 -24.20 -3.10 -9.23
CA SER A 603 -24.34 -3.14 -10.69
C SER A 603 -24.98 -1.88 -11.29
N CYS A 604 -25.76 -1.13 -10.51
CA CYS A 604 -26.45 0.09 -10.95
C CYS A 604 -25.98 1.36 -10.20
N LEU A 605 -24.75 1.37 -9.70
CA LEU A 605 -24.24 2.54 -8.99
C LEU A 605 -24.23 3.80 -9.87
N PRO A 606 -24.63 4.96 -9.31
CA PRO A 606 -24.46 6.26 -9.95
C PRO A 606 -23.02 6.55 -10.32
N ASP A 607 -22.81 7.49 -11.24
CA ASP A 607 -21.49 8.06 -11.47
C ASP A 607 -21.00 8.81 -10.24
N GLY A 608 -19.69 8.79 -10.03
CA GLY A 608 -19.04 9.53 -8.95
C GLY A 608 -17.54 9.55 -9.13
N PRO A 609 -16.83 10.46 -8.44
CA PRO A 609 -15.39 10.63 -8.60
C PRO A 609 -14.63 9.49 -7.91
N LYS A 610 -13.54 9.03 -8.55
CA LYS A 610 -12.55 8.16 -7.89
C LYS A 610 -11.48 9.03 -7.25
N VAL A 611 -11.44 9.06 -5.92
CA VAL A 611 -10.47 9.87 -5.16
C VAL A 611 -9.29 9.06 -4.63
N GLY A 612 -9.49 7.78 -4.37
CA GLY A 612 -8.48 6.87 -3.81
C GLY A 612 -8.04 5.77 -4.77
N SER A 613 -7.11 4.91 -4.30
CA SER A 613 -6.60 3.77 -5.08
C SER A 613 -7.57 2.59 -5.18
N ALA A 614 -8.67 2.59 -4.41
CA ALA A 614 -9.71 1.57 -4.40
C ALA A 614 -11.08 2.21 -4.62
N ALA A 615 -11.90 1.62 -5.48
CA ALA A 615 -13.28 2.01 -5.74
C ALA A 615 -14.10 0.80 -6.19
N LEU A 616 -15.43 0.93 -6.18
CA LEU A 616 -16.36 -0.16 -6.52
C LEU A 616 -17.20 0.15 -7.77
N SER A 617 -16.81 1.14 -8.57
CA SER A 617 -17.52 1.47 -9.80
C SER A 617 -17.58 0.27 -10.76
N PRO A 618 -18.77 -0.16 -11.20
CA PRO A 618 -18.92 -1.28 -12.13
C PRO A 618 -18.41 -0.94 -13.54
N ARG A 619 -18.19 0.33 -13.83
CA ARG A 619 -17.68 0.83 -15.12
C ARG A 619 -16.16 0.71 -15.25
N GLY A 620 -15.43 0.69 -14.14
CA GLY A 620 -13.97 0.72 -14.16
C GLY A 620 -13.28 -0.22 -13.17
N ASP A 621 -13.53 -0.04 -11.89
CA ASP A 621 -12.68 -0.61 -10.84
C ASP A 621 -13.03 -2.04 -10.46
N TRP A 622 -14.33 -2.36 -10.31
CA TRP A 622 -14.77 -3.68 -9.83
C TRP A 622 -15.90 -4.25 -10.67
N ARG A 623 -15.59 -5.22 -11.51
CA ARG A 623 -16.53 -5.89 -12.40
C ARG A 623 -16.74 -7.32 -11.95
N MET A 624 -17.70 -7.52 -11.06
CA MET A 624 -18.07 -8.84 -10.55
C MET A 624 -19.51 -9.17 -10.97
N PRO A 625 -19.82 -10.40 -11.42
CA PRO A 625 -21.21 -10.81 -11.66
C PRO A 625 -22.01 -10.80 -10.35
N SER A 626 -23.28 -10.45 -10.44
CA SER A 626 -24.16 -10.31 -9.27
C SER A 626 -24.50 -11.64 -8.59
N ASP A 627 -24.29 -12.73 -9.27
CA ASP A 627 -24.54 -14.11 -8.84
C ASP A 627 -23.28 -14.91 -8.54
N ALA A 628 -22.14 -14.23 -8.38
CA ALA A 628 -20.88 -14.86 -7.99
C ALA A 628 -20.98 -15.50 -6.60
N SER A 629 -20.47 -16.74 -6.48
CA SER A 629 -20.44 -17.47 -5.20
C SER A 629 -19.25 -17.06 -4.34
N ALA A 630 -19.47 -16.87 -3.04
CA ALA A 630 -18.44 -16.64 -2.03
C ALA A 630 -17.83 -17.95 -1.49
N ALA A 631 -18.23 -19.12 -1.98
CA ALA A 631 -17.92 -20.41 -1.35
C ALA A 631 -16.42 -20.66 -1.15
N LEU A 632 -15.57 -20.29 -2.12
CA LEU A 632 -14.11 -20.48 -2.01
C LEU A 632 -13.50 -19.61 -0.89
N TRP A 633 -13.91 -18.37 -0.77
CA TRP A 633 -13.44 -17.45 0.28
C TRP A 633 -13.95 -17.88 1.66
N GLN A 634 -15.21 -18.32 1.76
CA GLN A 634 -15.79 -18.81 3.01
C GLN A 634 -15.10 -20.11 3.47
N ALA A 635 -14.85 -21.05 2.57
CA ALA A 635 -14.15 -22.30 2.89
C ALA A 635 -12.72 -22.03 3.42
N GLU A 636 -12.00 -21.05 2.87
CA GLU A 636 -10.70 -20.66 3.41
C GLU A 636 -10.81 -20.10 4.83
N LEU A 637 -11.84 -19.27 5.10
CA LEU A 637 -12.07 -18.70 6.43
C LEU A 637 -12.47 -19.75 7.49
N GLU A 638 -13.15 -20.82 7.09
CA GLU A 638 -13.49 -21.95 7.99
C GLU A 638 -12.23 -22.70 8.47
N THR A 639 -11.14 -22.68 7.71
CA THR A 639 -9.87 -23.30 8.11
C THR A 639 -9.09 -22.48 9.15
N LEU A 640 -9.56 -21.30 9.53
CA LEU A 640 -8.90 -20.40 10.47
C LEU A 640 -9.48 -20.45 11.90
N GLU A 641 -10.46 -21.31 12.13
CA GLU A 641 -11.09 -21.56 13.44
C GLU A 641 -10.21 -22.32 14.43
#